data_3ae72b6b046dc9b88a629bf393ff67d3
#
_entry.id   3ae72b6b046dc9b88a629bf393ff67d3
#
_cell.length_a   1.000
_cell.length_b   1.000
_cell.length_c   1.000
_cell.angle_alpha   90.00
_cell.angle_beta   90.00
_cell.angle_gamma   90.00
#
_symmetry.space_group_name_H-M   'P 1'
#
loop_
_entity.id
_entity.type
_entity.pdbx_description
1 polymer ?
#
loop_
_entity_poly.entity_id
_entity_poly.type
_entity_poly.pdbx_seq_one_letter_code
_entity_poly.pdbx_strand_id
1 'polypeptide(L)'
;MTNRLATETSPYLRQHADNPVDWYPWSEEALQRARAEDKPILLSIGYAACHWCHVMAHESFEDPATAELMNRYYVNIKVDREERPDLDSIYMGAVQAMTGQGGWPMTVFLTPDGRPFFGGTYYPPVPRHGMPAFPQLLVALAQAWADKRDEIERSAGEITTHLSRIALAGSDGEGVLTADLFDQALNGLLRTYDSKLGGFGRAPKFPPSMTLEFLLRMAAQRDDTMALRMAEHTLEMMARGGIYDQMGGGFARYSTDDRWLAPHFEKMLYDNALLARVYLHAWQLTGNPLYRRIVEETLDFVVREMRHAEGGFYSSYDADSEGEEGKFYVWSAEEIRAALGPESTLFMAYYDISDAGNWEGHNILNVLRDPAEIAAALGLDTAVMEQRLAVARQTLYDIRAGRGWPGLDDKVLIAWNGLMLAAFAEAGRALGRPDYTGIATQNAEFLYTNLRQVDGRLLRSWGDGAGARYNAYLEDYAFLADGLLALYQTTFEPRWFLWARELAEWMLTHFQDPAGGFFDTSDDHEALLHRPKDTQDNATPSGNSMAAGVLLTLSLYTGEGRYWDMAESMVAALAEPMMRYPGAFSHWLCTAALIMAEPREVAIVGDPDAADTRELLDVLRSHYRPALVAAVGPADDVVPLLADRPQLDGRATAYVCRRFVCLNPVTQPEALAEQLL
;
A
#
# COMPACT_ATOMS: atom_id res chain seq x y z
N MET A 1 -10.17 -35.11 5.63
CA MET A 1 -8.90 -35.02 6.40
C MET A 1 -8.31 -33.68 6.06
N THR A 2 -7.92 -32.92 7.05
CA THR A 2 -7.23 -31.65 6.86
C THR A 2 -5.91 -31.88 6.12
N ASN A 3 -5.62 -31.04 5.14
CA ASN A 3 -4.35 -31.04 4.42
C ASN A 3 -3.28 -30.21 5.17
N ARG A 4 -2.10 -30.03 4.57
CA ARG A 4 -0.95 -29.35 5.22
C ARG A 4 -1.15 -27.86 5.49
N LEU A 5 -2.12 -27.23 4.84
CA LEU A 5 -2.40 -25.81 5.03
C LEU A 5 -3.03 -25.48 6.40
N ALA A 6 -3.51 -26.48 7.13
CA ALA A 6 -4.14 -26.28 8.44
C ALA A 6 -3.20 -25.69 9.51
N THR A 7 -1.88 -25.81 9.33
CA THR A 7 -0.87 -25.30 10.27
C THR A 7 -0.21 -23.99 9.82
N GLU A 8 -0.69 -23.41 8.71
CA GLU A 8 -0.15 -22.16 8.18
C GLU A 8 -0.67 -20.94 8.95
N THR A 9 0.09 -19.83 8.91
CA THR A 9 -0.29 -18.54 9.52
C THR A 9 -1.35 -17.82 8.72
N SER A 10 -1.23 -17.88 7.38
CA SER A 10 -2.11 -17.19 6.46
C SER A 10 -3.58 -17.66 6.60
N PRO A 11 -4.54 -16.76 6.88
CA PRO A 11 -5.96 -17.08 6.81
C PRO A 11 -6.37 -17.63 5.44
N TYR A 12 -5.81 -17.08 4.35
CA TYR A 12 -6.05 -17.57 3.00
C TYR A 12 -5.66 -19.03 2.82
N LEU A 13 -4.51 -19.46 3.33
CA LEU A 13 -4.11 -20.84 3.25
C LEU A 13 -4.99 -21.73 4.13
N ARG A 14 -5.30 -21.28 5.34
CA ARG A 14 -6.18 -22.03 6.27
C ARG A 14 -7.60 -22.24 5.75
N GLN A 15 -8.15 -21.30 4.96
CA GLN A 15 -9.45 -21.44 4.29
C GLN A 15 -9.50 -22.68 3.38
N HIS A 16 -8.36 -23.11 2.86
CA HIS A 16 -8.26 -24.29 2.00
C HIS A 16 -7.82 -25.58 2.72
N ALA A 17 -7.71 -25.55 4.05
CA ALA A 17 -7.24 -26.70 4.84
C ALA A 17 -8.14 -27.95 4.72
N ASP A 18 -9.45 -27.75 4.56
CA ASP A 18 -10.44 -28.84 4.48
C ASP A 18 -10.85 -29.19 3.03
N ASN A 19 -10.23 -28.56 2.02
CA ASN A 19 -10.47 -28.94 0.63
C ASN A 19 -10.11 -30.41 0.37
N PRO A 20 -10.80 -31.10 -0.55
CA PRO A 20 -10.46 -32.45 -0.98
C PRO A 20 -9.13 -32.50 -1.76
N VAL A 21 -8.58 -31.38 -2.18
CA VAL A 21 -7.26 -31.25 -2.81
C VAL A 21 -6.16 -31.44 -1.77
N ASP A 22 -5.15 -32.26 -2.07
CA ASP A 22 -3.95 -32.47 -1.24
C ASP A 22 -2.99 -31.29 -1.42
N TRP A 23 -3.34 -30.16 -0.81
CA TRP A 23 -2.59 -28.92 -0.88
C TRP A 23 -1.32 -28.95 -0.02
N TYR A 24 -0.26 -28.41 -0.57
CA TYR A 24 1.00 -28.08 0.10
C TYR A 24 1.18 -26.55 0.16
N PRO A 25 1.79 -25.98 1.19
CA PRO A 25 2.43 -24.69 1.07
C PRO A 25 3.67 -24.84 0.16
N TRP A 26 4.22 -23.72 -0.34
CA TRP A 26 5.52 -23.73 -1.02
C TRP A 26 6.59 -24.21 -0.03
N SER A 27 7.15 -25.38 -0.28
CA SER A 27 8.07 -26.04 0.63
C SER A 27 8.96 -27.05 -0.10
N GLU A 28 10.12 -27.33 0.48
CA GLU A 28 11.02 -28.36 -0.07
C GLU A 28 10.35 -29.75 -0.09
N GLU A 29 9.44 -30.05 0.87
CA GLU A 29 8.65 -31.30 0.85
C GLU A 29 7.84 -31.44 -0.44
N ALA A 30 7.14 -30.37 -0.86
CA ALA A 30 6.35 -30.35 -2.09
C ALA A 30 7.22 -30.53 -3.34
N LEU A 31 8.34 -29.81 -3.41
CA LEU A 31 9.27 -29.88 -4.53
C LEU A 31 9.96 -31.24 -4.63
N GLN A 32 10.38 -31.83 -3.51
CA GLN A 32 10.94 -33.16 -3.49
C GLN A 32 9.92 -34.21 -3.92
N ARG A 33 8.67 -34.10 -3.49
CA ARG A 33 7.59 -34.99 -3.94
C ARG A 33 7.37 -34.92 -5.43
N ALA A 34 7.33 -33.69 -5.99
CA ALA A 34 7.17 -33.48 -7.44
C ALA A 34 8.31 -34.18 -8.24
N ARG A 35 9.55 -34.03 -7.76
CA ARG A 35 10.73 -34.67 -8.36
C ARG A 35 10.68 -36.20 -8.24
N ALA A 36 10.32 -36.72 -7.05
CA ALA A 36 10.30 -38.14 -6.79
C ALA A 36 9.19 -38.87 -7.55
N GLU A 37 8.02 -38.25 -7.71
CA GLU A 37 6.88 -38.81 -8.45
C GLU A 37 6.91 -38.47 -9.94
N ASP A 38 7.86 -37.66 -10.40
CA ASP A 38 7.95 -37.08 -11.76
C ASP A 38 6.63 -36.41 -12.20
N LYS A 39 5.98 -35.70 -11.29
CA LYS A 39 4.73 -35.01 -11.52
C LYS A 39 4.96 -33.51 -11.72
N PRO A 40 4.25 -32.86 -12.67
CA PRO A 40 4.22 -31.40 -12.74
C PRO A 40 3.56 -30.83 -11.48
N ILE A 41 3.92 -29.59 -11.17
CA ILE A 41 3.35 -28.84 -10.06
C ILE A 41 2.19 -28.01 -10.59
N LEU A 42 1.05 -28.01 -9.88
CA LEU A 42 -0.02 -27.05 -10.04
C LEU A 42 0.14 -26.02 -8.91
N LEU A 43 0.54 -24.81 -9.27
CA LEU A 43 0.72 -23.69 -8.37
C LEU A 43 -0.49 -22.75 -8.45
N SER A 44 -1.16 -22.54 -7.31
CA SER A 44 -2.26 -21.58 -7.19
C SER A 44 -1.87 -20.47 -6.23
N ILE A 45 -1.85 -19.23 -6.71
CA ILE A 45 -1.50 -18.03 -5.93
C ILE A 45 -2.72 -17.12 -5.83
N GLY A 46 -2.96 -16.56 -4.64
CA GLY A 46 -4.05 -15.65 -4.35
C GLY A 46 -3.86 -14.96 -3.00
N TYR A 47 -4.92 -14.41 -2.44
CA TYR A 47 -4.93 -13.75 -1.12
C TYR A 47 -6.33 -13.82 -0.50
N ALA A 48 -6.46 -13.53 0.80
CA ALA A 48 -7.67 -13.78 1.57
C ALA A 48 -8.89 -12.97 1.10
N ALA A 49 -8.72 -11.69 0.79
CA ALA A 49 -9.82 -10.80 0.37
C ALA A 49 -10.21 -10.92 -1.12
N CYS A 50 -9.64 -11.88 -1.85
CA CYS A 50 -9.80 -12.03 -3.30
C CYS A 50 -11.10 -12.73 -3.67
N HIS A 51 -12.14 -11.99 -4.09
CA HIS A 51 -13.43 -12.54 -4.53
C HIS A 51 -13.30 -13.68 -5.58
N TRP A 52 -12.56 -13.46 -6.66
CA TRP A 52 -12.38 -14.49 -7.69
C TRP A 52 -11.59 -15.72 -7.22
N CYS A 53 -10.78 -15.58 -6.16
CA CYS A 53 -10.15 -16.73 -5.52
C CYS A 53 -11.17 -17.60 -4.77
N HIS A 54 -12.15 -16.96 -4.11
CA HIS A 54 -13.28 -17.65 -3.48
C HIS A 54 -14.16 -18.36 -4.51
N VAL A 55 -14.50 -17.66 -5.61
CA VAL A 55 -15.26 -18.25 -6.72
C VAL A 55 -14.58 -19.50 -7.24
N MET A 56 -13.27 -19.45 -7.52
CA MET A 56 -12.52 -20.64 -8.01
C MET A 56 -12.44 -21.75 -6.97
N ALA A 57 -12.36 -21.41 -5.68
CA ALA A 57 -12.37 -22.39 -4.60
C ALA A 57 -13.68 -23.17 -4.57
N HIS A 58 -14.81 -22.49 -4.55
CA HIS A 58 -16.14 -23.10 -4.50
C HIS A 58 -16.47 -23.89 -5.77
N GLU A 59 -16.12 -23.35 -6.95
CA GLU A 59 -16.42 -23.99 -8.23
C GLU A 59 -15.52 -25.19 -8.56
N SER A 60 -14.27 -25.21 -8.05
CA SER A 60 -13.27 -26.18 -8.50
C SER A 60 -12.51 -26.91 -7.37
N PHE A 61 -12.03 -26.20 -6.35
CA PHE A 61 -11.17 -26.84 -5.34
C PHE A 61 -11.96 -27.62 -4.27
N GLU A 62 -13.24 -27.29 -4.09
CA GLU A 62 -14.18 -28.01 -3.21
C GLU A 62 -14.88 -29.16 -3.93
N ASP A 63 -14.84 -29.21 -5.28
CA ASP A 63 -15.42 -30.30 -6.06
C ASP A 63 -14.56 -31.57 -5.99
N PRO A 64 -15.08 -32.70 -5.45
CA PRO A 64 -14.32 -33.93 -5.28
C PRO A 64 -13.80 -34.52 -6.60
N ALA A 65 -14.53 -34.33 -7.72
CA ALA A 65 -14.11 -34.90 -9.00
C ALA A 65 -12.92 -34.12 -9.59
N THR A 66 -12.94 -32.80 -9.48
CA THR A 66 -11.83 -31.92 -9.86
C THR A 66 -10.61 -32.17 -8.97
N ALA A 67 -10.81 -32.30 -7.65
CA ALA A 67 -9.76 -32.60 -6.69
C ALA A 67 -9.09 -33.98 -6.96
N GLU A 68 -9.85 -34.98 -7.38
CA GLU A 68 -9.28 -36.29 -7.77
C GLU A 68 -8.32 -36.15 -8.96
N LEU A 69 -8.67 -35.37 -9.98
CA LEU A 69 -7.78 -35.08 -11.12
C LEU A 69 -6.52 -34.33 -10.67
N MET A 70 -6.67 -33.31 -9.84
CA MET A 70 -5.56 -32.51 -9.30
C MET A 70 -4.59 -33.42 -8.52
N ASN A 71 -5.09 -34.19 -7.58
CA ASN A 71 -4.26 -35.11 -6.74
C ASN A 71 -3.60 -36.23 -7.54
N ARG A 72 -4.28 -36.72 -8.57
CA ARG A 72 -3.78 -37.77 -9.42
C ARG A 72 -2.60 -37.34 -10.29
N TYR A 73 -2.69 -36.18 -10.89
CA TYR A 73 -1.78 -35.75 -11.94
C TYR A 73 -0.74 -34.74 -11.51
N TYR A 74 -0.94 -34.06 -10.38
CA TYR A 74 -0.11 -32.92 -9.96
C TYR A 74 0.32 -33.06 -8.50
N VAL A 75 1.38 -32.33 -8.14
CA VAL A 75 1.64 -31.87 -6.78
C VAL A 75 1.05 -30.47 -6.67
N ASN A 76 0.07 -30.29 -5.78
CA ASN A 76 -0.69 -29.06 -5.70
C ASN A 76 -0.11 -28.16 -4.64
N ILE A 77 0.39 -26.99 -5.03
CA ILE A 77 0.96 -25.97 -4.14
C ILE A 77 0.06 -24.76 -4.11
N LYS A 78 -0.22 -24.27 -2.90
CA LYS A 78 -0.97 -23.05 -2.69
C LYS A 78 -0.12 -22.01 -1.99
N VAL A 79 -0.18 -20.76 -2.47
CA VAL A 79 0.64 -19.65 -2.00
C VAL A 79 -0.23 -18.43 -1.71
N ASP A 80 -0.02 -17.83 -0.55
CA ASP A 80 -0.51 -16.48 -0.25
C ASP A 80 0.50 -15.47 -0.81
N ARG A 81 0.07 -14.66 -1.80
CA ARG A 81 0.91 -13.65 -2.43
C ARG A 81 1.41 -12.57 -1.45
N GLU A 82 0.69 -12.38 -0.36
CA GLU A 82 1.00 -11.35 0.62
C GLU A 82 2.12 -11.80 1.56
N GLU A 83 2.20 -13.10 1.84
CA GLU A 83 3.33 -13.69 2.58
C GLU A 83 4.54 -14.01 1.69
N ARG A 84 4.29 -14.34 0.39
CA ARG A 84 5.33 -14.72 -0.58
C ARG A 84 5.26 -13.84 -1.84
N PRO A 85 5.53 -12.52 -1.72
CA PRO A 85 5.54 -11.59 -2.86
C PRO A 85 6.62 -11.95 -3.90
N ASP A 86 7.69 -12.60 -3.50
CA ASP A 86 8.75 -13.11 -4.37
C ASP A 86 8.24 -14.15 -5.38
N LEU A 87 7.47 -15.12 -4.93
CA LEU A 87 6.83 -16.13 -5.80
C LEU A 87 5.75 -15.48 -6.67
N ASP A 88 4.95 -14.59 -6.09
CA ASP A 88 3.93 -13.86 -6.84
C ASP A 88 4.55 -13.08 -8.00
N SER A 89 5.59 -12.30 -7.76
CA SER A 89 6.29 -11.50 -8.77
C SER A 89 6.86 -12.36 -9.90
N ILE A 90 7.58 -13.43 -9.56
CA ILE A 90 8.20 -14.33 -10.54
C ILE A 90 7.14 -14.98 -11.44
N TYR A 91 6.10 -15.55 -10.85
CA TYR A 91 5.10 -16.30 -11.63
C TYR A 91 4.06 -15.39 -12.28
N MET A 92 3.78 -14.21 -11.73
CA MET A 92 2.99 -13.18 -12.42
C MET A 92 3.69 -12.71 -13.70
N GLY A 93 5.00 -12.47 -13.64
CA GLY A 93 5.81 -12.16 -14.83
C GLY A 93 5.73 -13.27 -15.88
N ALA A 94 5.74 -14.54 -15.46
CA ALA A 94 5.57 -15.67 -16.37
C ALA A 94 4.17 -15.70 -17.02
N VAL A 95 3.11 -15.51 -16.23
CA VAL A 95 1.72 -15.49 -16.74
C VAL A 95 1.53 -14.33 -17.70
N GLN A 96 2.01 -13.14 -17.37
CA GLN A 96 1.94 -11.98 -18.27
C GLN A 96 2.71 -12.19 -19.57
N ALA A 97 3.89 -12.81 -19.52
CA ALA A 97 4.67 -13.13 -20.72
C ALA A 97 3.94 -14.14 -21.63
N MET A 98 3.22 -15.11 -21.06
CA MET A 98 2.49 -16.13 -21.79
C MET A 98 1.14 -15.66 -22.32
N THR A 99 0.40 -14.83 -21.57
CA THR A 99 -1.01 -14.50 -21.84
C THR A 99 -1.25 -13.04 -22.23
N GLY A 100 -0.30 -12.15 -21.96
CA GLY A 100 -0.45 -10.69 -22.09
C GLY A 100 -1.27 -10.06 -20.97
N GLN A 101 -1.74 -10.82 -19.99
CA GLN A 101 -2.57 -10.37 -18.86
C GLN A 101 -2.10 -11.01 -17.56
N GLY A 102 -2.42 -10.39 -16.43
CA GLY A 102 -2.18 -10.92 -15.09
C GLY A 102 -3.35 -10.65 -14.17
N GLY A 103 -3.36 -11.29 -13.00
CA GLY A 103 -4.40 -11.13 -11.98
C GLY A 103 -4.54 -12.36 -11.08
N TRP A 104 -5.38 -12.26 -10.07
CA TRP A 104 -5.67 -13.35 -9.14
C TRP A 104 -7.13 -13.78 -9.24
N PRO A 105 -7.41 -15.10 -9.01
CA PRO A 105 -6.43 -16.15 -8.71
C PRO A 105 -5.45 -16.36 -9.86
N MET A 106 -4.19 -16.67 -9.54
CA MET A 106 -3.19 -17.03 -10.53
C MET A 106 -2.96 -18.56 -10.48
N THR A 107 -3.05 -19.19 -11.64
CA THR A 107 -2.86 -20.64 -11.80
C THR A 107 -1.69 -20.90 -12.74
N VAL A 108 -0.64 -21.55 -12.27
CA VAL A 108 0.57 -21.83 -13.04
C VAL A 108 0.93 -23.30 -12.97
N PHE A 109 1.32 -23.86 -14.10
CA PHE A 109 1.81 -25.24 -14.18
C PHE A 109 3.32 -25.23 -14.35
N LEU A 110 4.02 -25.92 -13.44
CA LEU A 110 5.46 -25.92 -13.36
C LEU A 110 6.02 -27.31 -13.57
N THR A 111 7.24 -27.37 -14.07
CA THR A 111 8.08 -28.58 -14.00
C THR A 111 8.41 -28.90 -12.54
N PRO A 112 8.88 -30.14 -12.20
CA PRO A 112 9.23 -30.50 -10.82
C PRO A 112 10.37 -29.66 -10.19
N ASP A 113 11.11 -28.92 -11.01
CA ASP A 113 12.15 -27.97 -10.59
C ASP A 113 11.66 -26.51 -10.56
N GLY A 114 10.35 -26.27 -10.70
CA GLY A 114 9.71 -24.98 -10.50
C GLY A 114 9.65 -24.08 -11.73
N ARG A 115 10.08 -24.52 -12.94
CA ARG A 115 10.03 -23.70 -14.15
C ARG A 115 8.63 -23.68 -14.77
N PRO A 116 8.05 -22.50 -15.05
CA PRO A 116 6.70 -22.38 -15.60
C PRO A 116 6.66 -22.80 -17.08
N PHE A 117 5.62 -23.57 -17.47
CA PHE A 117 5.40 -23.96 -18.85
C PHE A 117 3.99 -23.63 -19.37
N PHE A 118 3.04 -23.39 -18.47
CA PHE A 118 1.69 -22.93 -18.80
C PHE A 118 1.11 -22.14 -17.63
N GLY A 119 0.19 -21.20 -17.90
CA GLY A 119 -0.43 -20.41 -16.84
C GLY A 119 -1.59 -19.57 -17.33
N GLY A 120 -2.30 -19.02 -16.37
CA GLY A 120 -3.41 -18.10 -16.54
C GLY A 120 -3.93 -17.63 -15.19
N THR A 121 -5.11 -17.06 -15.20
CA THR A 121 -5.78 -16.58 -13.98
C THR A 121 -6.88 -17.56 -13.56
N TYR A 122 -8.11 -17.15 -13.57
CA TYR A 122 -9.27 -17.96 -13.27
C TYR A 122 -9.62 -18.93 -14.43
N TYR A 123 -10.04 -20.16 -14.10
CA TYR A 123 -10.60 -21.14 -15.04
C TYR A 123 -11.96 -21.64 -14.55
N PRO A 124 -13.03 -21.60 -15.39
CA PRO A 124 -14.37 -21.99 -14.99
C PRO A 124 -14.51 -23.54 -14.89
N PRO A 125 -15.49 -24.07 -14.11
CA PRO A 125 -15.75 -25.50 -13.99
C PRO A 125 -16.33 -26.12 -15.28
N VAL A 126 -16.97 -25.32 -16.11
CA VAL A 126 -17.50 -25.70 -17.43
C VAL A 126 -17.06 -24.68 -18.48
N PRO A 127 -16.94 -25.06 -19.79
CA PRO A 127 -16.49 -24.11 -20.81
C PRO A 127 -17.43 -22.91 -20.89
N ARG A 128 -16.89 -21.71 -20.70
CA ARG A 128 -17.63 -20.42 -20.87
C ARG A 128 -16.70 -19.28 -21.26
N HIS A 129 -17.24 -18.28 -21.93
CA HIS A 129 -16.51 -17.08 -22.35
C HIS A 129 -15.24 -17.36 -23.20
N GLY A 130 -15.24 -18.47 -23.96
CA GLY A 130 -14.08 -18.88 -24.76
C GLY A 130 -12.96 -19.57 -23.97
N MET A 131 -13.14 -19.76 -22.68
CA MET A 131 -12.19 -20.49 -21.80
C MET A 131 -12.57 -21.97 -21.71
N PRO A 132 -11.59 -22.91 -21.70
CA PRO A 132 -11.83 -24.32 -21.43
C PRO A 132 -12.26 -24.53 -19.97
N ALA A 133 -12.95 -25.63 -19.69
CA ALA A 133 -13.21 -26.05 -18.31
C ALA A 133 -11.92 -26.42 -17.60
N PHE A 134 -11.81 -26.06 -16.31
CA PHE A 134 -10.63 -26.40 -15.49
C PHE A 134 -10.30 -27.91 -15.48
N PRO A 135 -11.29 -28.86 -15.30
CA PRO A 135 -11.02 -30.28 -15.39
C PRO A 135 -10.48 -30.74 -16.76
N GLN A 136 -10.95 -30.11 -17.85
CA GLN A 136 -10.45 -30.43 -19.20
C GLN A 136 -9.00 -29.97 -19.38
N LEU A 137 -8.66 -28.79 -18.85
CA LEU A 137 -7.29 -28.27 -18.86
C LEU A 137 -6.34 -29.18 -18.08
N LEU A 138 -6.75 -29.63 -16.88
CA LEU A 138 -5.96 -30.55 -16.05
C LEU A 138 -5.60 -31.83 -16.80
N VAL A 139 -6.58 -32.46 -17.46
CA VAL A 139 -6.36 -33.70 -18.22
C VAL A 139 -5.47 -33.45 -19.43
N ALA A 140 -5.71 -32.35 -20.17
CA ALA A 140 -4.92 -32.03 -21.37
C ALA A 140 -3.44 -31.77 -21.05
N LEU A 141 -3.15 -31.03 -19.98
CA LEU A 141 -1.78 -30.75 -19.56
C LEU A 141 -1.08 -32.01 -18.97
N ALA A 142 -1.80 -32.86 -18.25
CA ALA A 142 -1.26 -34.13 -17.77
C ALA A 142 -0.89 -35.08 -18.94
N GLN A 143 -1.71 -35.13 -19.98
CA GLN A 143 -1.40 -35.86 -21.21
C GLN A 143 -0.19 -35.28 -21.93
N ALA A 144 -0.15 -33.94 -22.08
CA ALA A 144 0.99 -33.26 -22.70
C ALA A 144 2.30 -33.53 -21.92
N TRP A 145 2.24 -33.56 -20.58
CA TRP A 145 3.38 -33.92 -19.74
C TRP A 145 3.90 -35.33 -20.00
N ALA A 146 3.00 -36.29 -20.22
CA ALA A 146 3.37 -37.66 -20.55
C ALA A 146 3.89 -37.82 -21.99
N ASP A 147 3.27 -37.15 -22.97
CA ASP A 147 3.46 -37.46 -24.39
C ASP A 147 4.44 -36.45 -25.08
N LYS A 148 4.60 -35.24 -24.53
CA LYS A 148 5.33 -34.12 -25.15
C LYS A 148 6.37 -33.48 -24.22
N ARG A 149 7.02 -34.30 -23.42
CA ARG A 149 7.97 -33.85 -22.37
C ARG A 149 9.01 -32.88 -22.88
N ASP A 150 9.67 -33.23 -24.00
CA ASP A 150 10.76 -32.40 -24.55
C ASP A 150 10.29 -31.01 -25.03
N GLU A 151 9.02 -30.93 -25.51
CA GLU A 151 8.43 -29.64 -25.91
C GLU A 151 8.18 -28.78 -24.68
N ILE A 152 7.64 -29.36 -23.59
CA ILE A 152 7.37 -28.67 -22.33
C ILE A 152 8.68 -28.17 -21.70
N GLU A 153 9.69 -29.03 -21.62
CA GLU A 153 11.01 -28.66 -21.03
C GLU A 153 11.66 -27.51 -21.81
N ARG A 154 11.56 -27.52 -23.14
CA ARG A 154 12.07 -26.43 -23.97
C ARG A 154 11.31 -25.14 -23.72
N SER A 155 9.98 -25.15 -23.73
CA SER A 155 9.13 -23.98 -23.44
C SER A 155 9.41 -23.41 -22.06
N ALA A 156 9.48 -24.25 -21.03
CA ALA A 156 9.82 -23.83 -19.69
C ALA A 156 11.20 -23.14 -19.61
N GLY A 157 12.20 -23.69 -20.34
CA GLY A 157 13.54 -23.09 -20.46
C GLY A 157 13.53 -21.71 -21.15
N GLU A 158 12.76 -21.57 -22.23
CA GLU A 158 12.61 -20.31 -22.96
C GLU A 158 11.95 -19.22 -22.09
N ILE A 159 10.86 -19.56 -21.39
CA ILE A 159 10.15 -18.64 -20.48
C ILE A 159 11.09 -18.22 -19.35
N THR A 160 11.76 -19.15 -18.70
CA THR A 160 12.71 -18.86 -17.61
C THR A 160 13.84 -17.94 -18.07
N THR A 161 14.39 -18.19 -19.27
CA THR A 161 15.42 -17.34 -19.86
C THR A 161 14.91 -15.92 -20.14
N HIS A 162 13.67 -15.81 -20.61
CA HIS A 162 13.03 -14.53 -20.88
C HIS A 162 12.84 -13.72 -19.57
N LEU A 163 12.33 -14.37 -18.51
CA LEU A 163 12.14 -13.74 -17.19
C LEU A 163 13.47 -13.24 -16.61
N SER A 164 14.51 -14.09 -16.65
CA SER A 164 15.84 -13.70 -16.17
C SER A 164 16.42 -12.51 -16.95
N ARG A 165 16.13 -12.42 -18.24
CA ARG A 165 16.60 -11.29 -19.08
C ARG A 165 15.87 -9.99 -18.74
N ILE A 166 14.56 -10.05 -18.47
CA ILE A 166 13.78 -8.86 -18.06
C ILE A 166 14.27 -8.37 -16.70
N ALA A 167 14.50 -9.27 -15.74
CA ALA A 167 15.00 -8.93 -14.42
C ALA A 167 16.38 -8.22 -14.47
N LEU A 168 17.23 -8.55 -15.47
CA LEU A 168 18.54 -7.93 -15.65
C LEU A 168 18.48 -6.61 -16.44
N ALA A 169 17.48 -6.39 -17.26
CA ALA A 169 17.42 -5.24 -18.20
C ALA A 169 17.12 -3.89 -17.55
N GLY A 170 16.80 -3.84 -16.25
CA GLY A 170 16.34 -2.62 -15.57
C GLY A 170 17.43 -1.67 -15.03
N SER A 171 18.75 -1.94 -15.23
CA SER A 171 19.82 -1.24 -14.51
C SER A 171 20.88 -0.54 -15.35
N ASP A 172 20.83 -0.60 -16.68
CA ASP A 172 21.94 -0.12 -17.54
C ASP A 172 21.86 1.37 -17.94
N GLY A 173 20.98 2.16 -17.33
CA GLY A 173 20.79 3.57 -17.67
C GLY A 173 21.75 4.51 -16.90
N GLU A 174 22.76 5.10 -17.56
CA GLU A 174 23.39 6.34 -17.11
C GLU A 174 22.41 7.51 -17.33
N GLY A 175 21.30 7.54 -16.58
CA GLY A 175 20.34 8.64 -16.64
C GLY A 175 20.87 9.89 -15.98
N VAL A 176 20.43 11.05 -16.44
CA VAL A 176 20.68 12.34 -15.80
C VAL A 176 19.34 12.96 -15.44
N LEU A 177 19.20 13.40 -14.20
CA LEU A 177 18.03 14.16 -13.76
C LEU A 177 18.08 15.56 -14.39
N THR A 178 17.17 15.81 -15.30
CA THR A 178 17.09 17.08 -16.04
C THR A 178 15.90 17.93 -15.56
N ALA A 179 15.99 19.23 -15.73
CA ALA A 179 14.96 20.16 -15.26
C ALA A 179 13.56 19.93 -15.90
N ASP A 180 13.52 19.29 -17.09
CA ASP A 180 12.29 18.98 -17.83
C ASP A 180 11.64 17.65 -17.44
N LEU A 181 12.26 16.85 -16.55
CA LEU A 181 11.72 15.59 -16.06
C LEU A 181 10.27 15.72 -15.57
N PHE A 182 10.05 16.70 -14.70
CA PHE A 182 8.72 16.92 -14.12
C PHE A 182 7.71 17.43 -15.14
N ASP A 183 8.12 18.29 -16.05
CA ASP A 183 7.23 18.81 -17.10
C ASP A 183 6.77 17.68 -18.04
N GLN A 184 7.67 16.76 -18.39
CA GLN A 184 7.35 15.59 -19.20
C GLN A 184 6.44 14.63 -18.45
N ALA A 185 6.72 14.35 -17.16
CA ALA A 185 5.88 13.50 -16.32
C ALA A 185 4.47 14.08 -16.15
N LEU A 186 4.35 15.39 -15.81
CA LEU A 186 3.06 16.07 -15.68
C LEU A 186 2.26 16.05 -16.99
N ASN A 187 2.92 16.29 -18.13
CA ASN A 187 2.28 16.17 -19.45
C ASN A 187 1.84 14.72 -19.74
N GLY A 188 2.61 13.73 -19.28
CA GLY A 188 2.24 12.30 -19.35
C GLY A 188 0.97 12.00 -18.57
N LEU A 189 0.89 12.46 -17.33
CA LEU A 189 -0.27 12.32 -16.45
C LEU A 189 -1.49 13.05 -17.02
N LEU A 190 -1.33 14.28 -17.50
CA LEU A 190 -2.41 15.09 -18.07
C LEU A 190 -3.08 14.39 -19.28
N ARG A 191 -2.34 13.62 -20.07
CA ARG A 191 -2.91 12.86 -21.21
C ARG A 191 -3.85 11.74 -20.78
N THR A 192 -3.67 11.19 -19.60
CA THR A 192 -4.49 10.08 -19.07
C THR A 192 -5.50 10.55 -18.01
N TYR A 193 -5.42 11.81 -17.60
CA TYR A 193 -6.29 12.39 -16.59
C TYR A 193 -7.75 12.48 -17.06
N ASP A 194 -8.66 12.01 -16.22
CA ASP A 194 -10.10 12.15 -16.43
C ASP A 194 -10.59 13.49 -15.85
N SER A 195 -10.75 14.47 -16.72
CA SER A 195 -11.15 15.83 -16.32
C SER A 195 -12.61 15.96 -15.86
N LYS A 196 -13.43 14.91 -16.01
CA LYS A 196 -14.84 14.89 -15.57
C LYS A 196 -15.03 14.17 -14.25
N LEU A 197 -14.33 13.06 -14.07
CA LEU A 197 -14.56 12.13 -12.96
C LEU A 197 -13.34 11.97 -12.06
N GLY A 198 -12.26 12.67 -12.35
CA GLY A 198 -11.00 12.51 -11.61
C GLY A 198 -10.33 11.16 -11.85
N GLY A 199 -9.10 11.03 -11.38
CA GLY A 199 -8.28 9.85 -11.59
C GLY A 199 -7.66 9.78 -12.98
N PHE A 200 -7.06 8.63 -13.30
CA PHE A 200 -6.30 8.43 -14.52
C PHE A 200 -6.77 7.16 -15.24
N GLY A 201 -6.87 7.24 -16.57
CA GLY A 201 -7.34 6.11 -17.39
C GLY A 201 -8.85 5.91 -17.31
N ARG A 202 -9.26 4.64 -17.53
CA ARG A 202 -10.66 4.19 -17.52
C ARG A 202 -10.86 3.11 -16.44
N ALA A 203 -12.12 2.71 -16.27
CA ALA A 203 -12.47 1.60 -15.37
C ALA A 203 -11.72 0.29 -15.75
N PRO A 204 -11.31 -0.50 -14.73
CA PRO A 204 -11.40 -0.22 -13.29
C PRO A 204 -10.42 0.89 -12.87
N LYS A 205 -10.83 1.75 -11.91
CA LYS A 205 -10.00 2.84 -11.38
C LYS A 205 -9.46 2.48 -10.00
N PHE A 206 -8.15 2.47 -9.87
CA PHE A 206 -7.45 2.34 -8.60
C PHE A 206 -7.11 3.72 -8.03
N PRO A 207 -7.17 3.91 -6.69
CA PRO A 207 -6.69 5.14 -6.06
C PRO A 207 -5.20 5.38 -6.40
N PRO A 208 -4.87 6.48 -7.11
CA PRO A 208 -3.51 6.72 -7.58
C PRO A 208 -2.68 7.46 -6.52
N SER A 209 -2.56 6.89 -5.31
CA SER A 209 -2.03 7.56 -4.11
C SER A 209 -0.65 8.19 -4.34
N MET A 210 0.29 7.47 -4.95
CA MET A 210 1.64 7.98 -5.22
C MET A 210 1.65 9.08 -6.29
N THR A 211 0.76 8.97 -7.30
CA THR A 211 0.60 10.03 -8.31
C THR A 211 0.04 11.30 -7.69
N LEU A 212 -0.95 11.17 -6.79
CA LEU A 212 -1.51 12.30 -6.06
C LEU A 212 -0.46 12.97 -5.17
N GLU A 213 0.35 12.18 -4.46
CA GLU A 213 1.47 12.70 -3.66
C GLU A 213 2.46 13.48 -4.54
N PHE A 214 2.83 12.95 -5.70
CA PHE A 214 3.69 13.66 -6.66
C PHE A 214 3.07 14.98 -7.11
N LEU A 215 1.79 14.99 -7.45
CA LEU A 215 1.08 16.21 -7.87
C LEU A 215 1.04 17.26 -6.75
N LEU A 216 0.80 16.87 -5.49
CA LEU A 216 0.85 17.77 -4.34
C LEU A 216 2.25 18.34 -4.11
N ARG A 217 3.31 17.55 -4.33
CA ARG A 217 4.70 18.05 -4.28
C ARG A 217 4.97 19.08 -5.37
N MET A 218 4.51 18.84 -6.59
CA MET A 218 4.64 19.82 -7.68
C MET A 218 3.90 21.11 -7.38
N ALA A 219 2.69 21.02 -6.81
CA ALA A 219 1.94 22.18 -6.36
C ALA A 219 2.69 22.97 -5.27
N ALA A 220 3.24 22.28 -4.26
CA ALA A 220 3.94 22.90 -3.15
C ALA A 220 5.32 23.49 -3.50
N GLN A 221 6.07 22.84 -4.41
CA GLN A 221 7.46 23.21 -4.71
C GLN A 221 7.61 24.08 -5.95
N ARG A 222 6.64 24.04 -6.88
CA ARG A 222 6.70 24.73 -8.18
C ARG A 222 5.50 25.65 -8.43
N ASP A 223 4.61 25.81 -7.46
CA ASP A 223 3.33 26.54 -7.58
C ASP A 223 2.48 26.05 -8.77
N ASP A 224 2.57 24.73 -9.09
CA ASP A 224 1.87 24.15 -10.23
C ASP A 224 0.37 24.00 -9.94
N THR A 225 -0.39 24.98 -10.43
CA THR A 225 -1.86 25.04 -10.23
C THR A 225 -2.61 23.93 -10.98
N MET A 226 -2.06 23.38 -12.07
CA MET A 226 -2.69 22.27 -12.79
C MET A 226 -2.50 20.97 -12.01
N ALA A 227 -1.31 20.72 -11.48
CA ALA A 227 -1.05 19.60 -10.61
C ALA A 227 -1.99 19.60 -9.39
N LEU A 228 -2.14 20.77 -8.73
CA LEU A 228 -3.07 20.93 -7.62
C LEU A 228 -4.52 20.59 -8.02
N ARG A 229 -4.99 21.12 -9.15
CA ARG A 229 -6.36 20.84 -9.64
C ARG A 229 -6.60 19.37 -9.93
N MET A 230 -5.64 18.68 -10.55
CA MET A 230 -5.76 17.22 -10.81
C MET A 230 -5.85 16.46 -9.51
N ALA A 231 -5.03 16.81 -8.51
CA ALA A 231 -5.04 16.17 -7.20
C ALA A 231 -6.35 16.42 -6.45
N GLU A 232 -6.74 17.69 -6.25
CA GLU A 232 -7.96 18.06 -5.53
C GLU A 232 -9.21 17.43 -6.14
N HIS A 233 -9.38 17.53 -7.47
CA HIS A 233 -10.54 16.95 -8.14
C HIS A 233 -10.60 15.43 -7.97
N THR A 234 -9.46 14.74 -8.09
CA THR A 234 -9.44 13.28 -7.89
C THR A 234 -9.77 12.90 -6.45
N LEU A 235 -9.17 13.58 -5.47
CA LEU A 235 -9.44 13.37 -4.04
C LEU A 235 -10.92 13.62 -3.71
N GLU A 236 -11.50 14.71 -4.23
CA GLU A 236 -12.90 15.05 -4.01
C GLU A 236 -13.85 13.98 -4.60
N MET A 237 -13.59 13.53 -5.82
CA MET A 237 -14.40 12.50 -6.47
C MET A 237 -14.32 11.15 -5.74
N MET A 238 -13.14 10.74 -5.25
CA MET A 238 -13.00 9.54 -4.43
C MET A 238 -13.72 9.69 -3.08
N ALA A 239 -13.55 10.81 -2.38
CA ALA A 239 -14.17 11.06 -1.07
C ALA A 239 -15.71 11.10 -1.13
N ARG A 240 -16.27 11.54 -2.26
CA ARG A 240 -17.73 11.59 -2.50
C ARG A 240 -18.28 10.30 -3.11
N GLY A 241 -17.45 9.46 -3.71
CA GLY A 241 -17.82 8.20 -4.35
C GLY A 241 -18.17 7.11 -3.36
N GLY A 242 -18.71 6.00 -3.90
CA GLY A 242 -18.96 4.80 -3.12
C GLY A 242 -17.69 3.98 -2.80
N ILE A 243 -16.55 4.33 -3.41
CA ILE A 243 -15.26 3.75 -3.04
C ILE A 243 -14.85 4.11 -1.60
N TYR A 244 -15.33 5.24 -1.09
CA TYR A 244 -15.22 5.63 0.32
C TYR A 244 -16.45 5.16 1.08
N ASP A 245 -16.26 4.46 2.20
CA ASP A 245 -17.36 4.06 3.06
C ASP A 245 -17.92 5.27 3.81
N GLN A 246 -19.02 5.83 3.30
CA GLN A 246 -19.65 7.05 3.80
C GLN A 246 -20.19 6.95 5.24
N MET A 247 -20.24 5.76 5.82
CA MET A 247 -20.70 5.51 7.20
C MET A 247 -19.58 5.14 8.15
N GLY A 248 -18.77 4.17 7.77
CA GLY A 248 -17.74 3.61 8.64
C GLY A 248 -16.36 4.23 8.44
N GLY A 249 -16.15 4.96 7.37
CA GLY A 249 -14.84 5.42 6.96
C GLY A 249 -14.00 4.35 6.27
N GLY A 250 -12.87 4.77 5.76
CA GLY A 250 -11.96 3.93 4.99
C GLY A 250 -12.37 3.71 3.54
N PHE A 251 -11.38 3.36 2.72
CA PHE A 251 -11.51 3.18 1.29
C PHE A 251 -11.50 1.70 0.91
N ALA A 252 -12.34 1.34 -0.04
CA ALA A 252 -12.23 0.10 -0.77
C ALA A 252 -11.08 0.18 -1.78
N ARG A 253 -10.59 -0.98 -2.24
CA ARG A 253 -9.36 -1.10 -3.01
C ARG A 253 -9.41 -0.41 -4.37
N TYR A 254 -10.49 -0.59 -5.16
CA TYR A 254 -10.65 0.04 -6.47
C TYR A 254 -12.12 0.15 -6.85
N SER A 255 -12.42 1.05 -7.78
CA SER A 255 -13.75 1.16 -8.40
C SER A 255 -13.83 0.32 -9.66
N THR A 256 -14.89 -0.47 -9.79
CA THR A 256 -15.17 -1.28 -11.00
C THR A 256 -15.68 -0.40 -12.15
N ASP A 257 -16.18 0.80 -11.83
CA ASP A 257 -16.61 1.81 -12.79
C ASP A 257 -15.67 3.03 -12.86
N ASP A 258 -15.92 3.94 -13.77
CA ASP A 258 -15.13 5.15 -13.96
C ASP A 258 -15.55 6.33 -13.08
N ARG A 259 -16.66 6.19 -12.31
CA ARG A 259 -17.28 7.25 -11.51
C ARG A 259 -16.99 7.16 -10.01
N TRP A 260 -16.17 6.20 -9.59
CA TRP A 260 -15.87 5.91 -8.20
C TRP A 260 -17.07 5.43 -7.38
N LEU A 261 -18.13 4.92 -8.04
CA LEU A 261 -19.37 4.53 -7.39
C LEU A 261 -19.35 3.09 -6.90
N ALA A 262 -19.15 2.12 -7.80
CA ALA A 262 -19.24 0.70 -7.47
C ALA A 262 -17.85 0.14 -7.17
N PRO A 263 -17.45 0.01 -5.90
CA PRO A 263 -16.14 -0.52 -5.57
C PRO A 263 -16.12 -2.05 -5.68
N HIS A 264 -14.93 -2.62 -5.80
CA HIS A 264 -14.65 -3.93 -5.27
C HIS A 264 -14.46 -3.78 -3.77
N PHE A 265 -15.32 -4.39 -2.95
CA PHE A 265 -15.55 -3.98 -1.56
C PHE A 265 -14.44 -4.36 -0.56
N GLU A 266 -13.38 -5.03 -0.98
CA GLU A 266 -12.22 -5.29 -0.12
C GLU A 266 -11.59 -3.99 0.39
N LYS A 267 -11.19 -3.96 1.68
CA LYS A 267 -10.50 -2.81 2.28
C LYS A 267 -9.10 -3.25 2.72
N MET A 268 -8.08 -2.73 2.04
CA MET A 268 -6.69 -3.06 2.31
C MET A 268 -6.05 -2.05 3.25
N LEU A 269 -5.20 -2.51 4.16
CA LEU A 269 -4.48 -1.64 5.09
C LEU A 269 -3.61 -0.62 4.36
N TYR A 270 -2.86 -1.07 3.34
CA TYR A 270 -1.94 -0.21 2.59
C TYR A 270 -2.63 0.91 1.82
N ASP A 271 -3.81 0.65 1.21
CA ASP A 271 -4.58 1.68 0.50
C ASP A 271 -5.03 2.77 1.48
N ASN A 272 -5.54 2.37 2.63
CA ASN A 272 -5.99 3.30 3.67
C ASN A 272 -4.83 4.09 4.29
N ALA A 273 -3.65 3.49 4.43
CA ALA A 273 -2.45 4.16 4.89
C ALA A 273 -1.97 5.25 3.92
N LEU A 274 -1.83 4.89 2.65
CA LEU A 274 -1.36 5.80 1.60
C LEU A 274 -2.36 6.94 1.36
N LEU A 275 -3.65 6.62 1.30
CA LEU A 275 -4.70 7.63 1.12
C LEU A 275 -4.80 8.57 2.31
N ALA A 276 -4.72 8.08 3.55
CA ALA A 276 -4.72 8.94 4.73
C ALA A 276 -3.58 9.98 4.68
N ARG A 277 -2.36 9.58 4.26
CA ARG A 277 -1.22 10.50 4.09
C ARG A 277 -1.49 11.52 2.99
N VAL A 278 -1.96 11.10 1.83
CA VAL A 278 -2.23 12.01 0.70
C VAL A 278 -3.32 13.03 1.05
N TYR A 279 -4.42 12.60 1.69
CA TYR A 279 -5.46 13.54 2.16
C TYR A 279 -4.93 14.49 3.24
N LEU A 280 -4.03 14.02 4.11
CA LEU A 280 -3.38 14.87 5.12
C LEU A 280 -2.54 15.97 4.46
N HIS A 281 -1.71 15.60 3.48
CA HIS A 281 -0.87 16.54 2.74
C HIS A 281 -1.71 17.53 1.93
N ALA A 282 -2.80 17.07 1.31
CA ALA A 282 -3.75 17.95 0.61
C ALA A 282 -4.42 18.92 1.58
N TRP A 283 -4.80 18.48 2.79
CA TRP A 283 -5.33 19.39 3.82
C TRP A 283 -4.30 20.41 4.26
N GLN A 284 -3.06 20.02 4.53
CA GLN A 284 -1.99 20.94 4.94
C GLN A 284 -1.68 22.00 3.86
N LEU A 285 -1.84 21.63 2.58
CA LEU A 285 -1.60 22.54 1.44
C LEU A 285 -2.77 23.49 1.18
N THR A 286 -4.01 23.01 1.33
CA THR A 286 -5.21 23.74 0.89
C THR A 286 -6.08 24.27 2.02
N GLY A 287 -5.98 23.68 3.22
CA GLY A 287 -6.89 23.95 4.35
C GLY A 287 -8.31 23.41 4.17
N ASN A 288 -8.58 22.61 3.12
CA ASN A 288 -9.93 22.09 2.85
C ASN A 288 -10.40 21.14 3.96
N PRO A 289 -11.50 21.46 4.68
CA PRO A 289 -11.97 20.67 5.82
C PRO A 289 -12.46 19.26 5.43
N LEU A 290 -12.86 19.04 4.17
CA LEU A 290 -13.21 17.71 3.67
C LEU A 290 -12.02 16.75 3.82
N TYR A 291 -10.82 17.19 3.44
CA TYR A 291 -9.64 16.32 3.47
C TYR A 291 -9.26 15.94 4.91
N ARG A 292 -9.31 16.89 5.85
CA ARG A 292 -9.11 16.61 7.27
C ARG A 292 -10.10 15.57 7.79
N ARG A 293 -11.39 15.72 7.48
CA ARG A 293 -12.43 14.76 7.87
C ARG A 293 -12.13 13.36 7.34
N ILE A 294 -11.77 13.23 6.06
CA ILE A 294 -11.43 11.93 5.45
C ILE A 294 -10.24 11.27 6.15
N VAL A 295 -9.20 12.04 6.51
CA VAL A 295 -8.06 11.51 7.28
C VAL A 295 -8.52 10.95 8.62
N GLU A 296 -9.26 11.77 9.40
CA GLU A 296 -9.72 11.37 10.74
C GLU A 296 -10.65 10.15 10.66
N GLU A 297 -11.66 10.16 9.79
CA GLU A 297 -12.59 9.03 9.60
C GLU A 297 -11.89 7.76 9.11
N THR A 298 -10.87 7.86 8.24
CA THR A 298 -10.09 6.70 7.74
C THR A 298 -9.21 6.10 8.83
N LEU A 299 -8.49 6.93 9.58
CA LEU A 299 -7.63 6.45 10.66
C LEU A 299 -8.46 5.89 11.85
N ASP A 300 -9.58 6.54 12.18
CA ASP A 300 -10.51 6.05 13.21
C ASP A 300 -11.15 4.71 12.80
N PHE A 301 -11.44 4.49 11.49
CA PHE A 301 -11.83 3.18 10.96
C PHE A 301 -10.76 2.13 11.25
N VAL A 302 -9.50 2.40 10.93
CA VAL A 302 -8.39 1.46 11.16
C VAL A 302 -8.24 1.13 12.65
N VAL A 303 -8.35 2.13 13.53
CA VAL A 303 -8.30 1.92 14.99
C VAL A 303 -9.44 1.02 15.48
N ARG A 304 -10.63 1.25 14.98
CA ARG A 304 -11.84 0.59 15.44
C ARG A 304 -11.96 -0.85 14.92
N GLU A 305 -11.54 -1.09 13.67
CA GLU A 305 -11.86 -2.32 12.95
C GLU A 305 -10.64 -3.16 12.55
N MET A 306 -9.46 -2.56 12.36
CA MET A 306 -8.29 -3.27 11.84
C MET A 306 -7.11 -3.34 12.83
N ARG A 307 -7.31 -3.03 14.11
CA ARG A 307 -6.21 -2.99 15.08
C ARG A 307 -6.24 -4.17 16.03
N HIS A 308 -5.11 -4.86 16.14
CA HIS A 308 -4.86 -5.84 17.17
C HIS A 308 -4.68 -5.16 18.54
N ALA A 309 -5.11 -5.83 19.61
CA ALA A 309 -5.08 -5.26 20.98
C ALA A 309 -3.66 -4.86 21.44
N GLU A 310 -2.63 -5.57 20.98
CA GLU A 310 -1.22 -5.29 21.31
C GLU A 310 -0.56 -4.24 20.41
N GLY A 311 -1.24 -3.73 19.36
CA GLY A 311 -0.79 -2.59 18.57
C GLY A 311 -0.48 -2.90 17.09
N GLY A 312 -0.49 -4.15 16.64
CA GLY A 312 -0.41 -4.47 15.21
C GLY A 312 -1.66 -4.06 14.45
N PHE A 313 -1.56 -3.87 13.13
CA PHE A 313 -2.72 -3.67 12.27
C PHE A 313 -2.91 -4.88 11.36
N TYR A 314 -4.13 -5.34 11.25
CA TYR A 314 -4.57 -6.43 10.38
C TYR A 314 -4.50 -6.04 8.90
N SER A 315 -4.40 -7.03 8.02
CA SER A 315 -4.10 -6.80 6.60
C SER A 315 -5.28 -6.30 5.79
N SER A 316 -6.46 -6.90 5.92
CA SER A 316 -7.59 -6.55 5.06
C SER A 316 -8.93 -7.05 5.57
N TYR A 317 -10.01 -6.44 5.05
CA TYR A 317 -11.35 -7.00 5.02
C TYR A 317 -11.67 -7.55 3.63
N ASP A 318 -12.38 -8.68 3.60
CA ASP A 318 -12.88 -9.32 2.39
C ASP A 318 -13.92 -8.43 1.67
N ALA A 319 -14.05 -8.61 0.36
CA ALA A 319 -15.13 -8.01 -0.41
C ALA A 319 -16.48 -8.65 -0.10
N ASP A 320 -16.47 -9.94 0.28
CA ASP A 320 -17.64 -10.77 0.45
C ASP A 320 -18.10 -10.83 1.92
N SER A 321 -19.40 -10.80 2.11
CA SER A 321 -20.06 -11.08 3.37
C SER A 321 -21.16 -12.10 3.13
N GLU A 322 -21.20 -13.20 3.91
CA GLU A 322 -22.16 -14.29 3.76
C GLU A 322 -22.24 -14.85 2.31
N GLY A 323 -21.11 -14.84 1.59
CA GLY A 323 -20.99 -15.35 0.22
C GLY A 323 -21.49 -14.40 -0.87
N GLU A 324 -21.75 -13.14 -0.57
CA GLU A 324 -22.19 -12.12 -1.52
C GLU A 324 -21.31 -10.88 -1.43
N GLU A 325 -20.78 -10.41 -2.58
CA GLU A 325 -19.96 -9.20 -2.65
C GLU A 325 -20.76 -7.97 -2.25
N GLY A 326 -20.19 -7.13 -1.37
CA GLY A 326 -20.77 -5.84 -0.98
C GLY A 326 -21.99 -5.89 -0.05
N LYS A 327 -22.54 -7.06 0.26
CA LYS A 327 -23.77 -7.24 1.07
C LYS A 327 -23.75 -6.48 2.40
N PHE A 328 -22.60 -6.43 3.05
CA PHE A 328 -22.42 -5.69 4.31
C PHE A 328 -22.63 -4.18 4.13
N TYR A 329 -22.23 -3.61 2.99
CA TYR A 329 -22.14 -2.16 2.78
C TYR A 329 -23.36 -1.53 2.12
N VAL A 330 -24.12 -2.29 1.33
CA VAL A 330 -25.22 -1.77 0.53
C VAL A 330 -26.55 -1.71 1.30
N TRP A 331 -27.47 -0.86 0.84
CA TRP A 331 -28.74 -0.60 1.47
C TRP A 331 -29.89 -0.55 0.47
N SER A 332 -31.04 -1.06 0.87
CA SER A 332 -32.32 -0.73 0.19
C SER A 332 -32.88 0.60 0.71
N ALA A 333 -33.68 1.27 -0.10
CA ALA A 333 -34.37 2.49 0.34
C ALA A 333 -35.38 2.19 1.47
N GLU A 334 -35.95 0.98 1.51
CA GLU A 334 -36.86 0.53 2.55
C GLU A 334 -36.17 0.40 3.91
N GLU A 335 -34.98 -0.21 3.96
CA GLU A 335 -34.15 -0.30 5.19
C GLU A 335 -33.84 1.09 5.75
N ILE A 336 -33.45 2.03 4.88
CA ILE A 336 -33.14 3.42 5.29
C ILE A 336 -34.38 4.11 5.87
N ARG A 337 -35.56 3.96 5.24
CA ARG A 337 -36.80 4.55 5.77
C ARG A 337 -37.21 3.92 7.10
N ALA A 338 -37.06 2.62 7.22
CA ALA A 338 -37.39 1.91 8.45
C ALA A 338 -36.48 2.33 9.62
N ALA A 339 -35.17 2.51 9.34
CA ALA A 339 -34.17 2.88 10.34
C ALA A 339 -34.27 4.35 10.78
N LEU A 340 -34.46 5.27 9.84
CA LEU A 340 -34.35 6.71 10.11
C LEU A 340 -35.69 7.44 10.21
N GLY A 341 -36.80 6.80 9.83
CA GLY A 341 -38.10 7.46 9.84
C GLY A 341 -38.14 8.77 9.05
N PRO A 342 -38.56 9.90 9.65
CA PRO A 342 -38.61 11.20 8.96
C PRO A 342 -37.26 11.71 8.47
N GLU A 343 -36.15 11.35 9.15
CA GLU A 343 -34.80 11.75 8.77
C GLU A 343 -34.32 11.08 7.47
N SER A 344 -34.99 10.00 7.05
CA SER A 344 -34.65 9.29 5.80
C SER A 344 -34.71 10.20 4.56
N THR A 345 -35.61 11.18 4.52
CA THR A 345 -35.74 12.10 3.39
C THR A 345 -34.47 12.92 3.18
N LEU A 346 -33.88 13.45 4.25
CA LEU A 346 -32.60 14.16 4.18
C LEU A 346 -31.48 13.22 3.77
N PHE A 347 -31.37 12.06 4.42
CA PHE A 347 -30.31 11.10 4.20
C PHE A 347 -30.32 10.56 2.75
N MET A 348 -31.50 10.19 2.24
CA MET A 348 -31.65 9.69 0.86
C MET A 348 -31.31 10.77 -0.17
N ALA A 349 -31.71 12.04 0.07
CA ALA A 349 -31.42 13.14 -0.81
C ALA A 349 -29.90 13.47 -0.85
N TYR A 350 -29.20 13.26 0.28
CA TYR A 350 -27.76 13.53 0.40
C TYR A 350 -26.91 12.43 -0.23
N TYR A 351 -27.28 11.14 0.00
CA TYR A 351 -26.51 9.98 -0.41
C TYR A 351 -27.00 9.31 -1.70
N ASP A 352 -27.81 10.00 -2.50
CA ASP A 352 -28.31 9.53 -3.80
C ASP A 352 -29.04 8.17 -3.72
N ILE A 353 -29.89 7.99 -2.70
CA ILE A 353 -30.61 6.74 -2.47
C ILE A 353 -31.97 6.79 -3.16
N SER A 354 -32.27 5.77 -3.95
CA SER A 354 -33.54 5.61 -4.67
C SER A 354 -34.16 4.22 -4.47
N ASP A 355 -35.43 4.08 -4.78
CA ASP A 355 -36.15 2.78 -4.71
C ASP A 355 -35.61 1.78 -5.76
N ALA A 356 -35.09 2.28 -6.89
CA ALA A 356 -34.55 1.44 -7.94
C ALA A 356 -33.10 0.95 -7.60
N GLY A 357 -32.44 1.61 -6.67
CA GLY A 357 -31.04 1.40 -6.39
C GLY A 357 -30.13 2.03 -7.45
N ASN A 358 -28.85 2.11 -7.14
CA ASN A 358 -27.79 2.56 -8.07
C ASN A 358 -26.80 1.44 -8.41
N TRP A 359 -26.94 0.27 -7.78
CA TRP A 359 -26.12 -0.92 -8.01
C TRP A 359 -26.92 -2.20 -7.68
N GLU A 360 -27.20 -3.06 -8.65
CA GLU A 360 -27.85 -4.38 -8.53
C GLU A 360 -29.15 -4.38 -7.69
N GLY A 361 -29.95 -3.31 -7.79
CA GLY A 361 -31.18 -3.14 -7.02
C GLY A 361 -30.99 -2.64 -5.59
N HIS A 362 -29.77 -2.40 -5.17
CA HIS A 362 -29.38 -1.81 -3.90
C HIS A 362 -28.75 -0.42 -4.11
N ASN A 363 -28.46 0.28 -3.02
CA ASN A 363 -27.81 1.58 -3.06
C ASN A 363 -26.45 1.50 -2.37
N ILE A 364 -25.41 1.92 -3.10
CA ILE A 364 -24.11 2.30 -2.58
C ILE A 364 -24.19 3.79 -2.25
N LEU A 365 -23.82 4.17 -1.02
CA LEU A 365 -23.85 5.55 -0.59
C LEU A 365 -22.80 6.38 -1.32
N ASN A 366 -23.21 7.49 -1.91
CA ASN A 366 -22.33 8.43 -2.60
C ASN A 366 -22.90 9.84 -2.58
N VAL A 367 -22.07 10.88 -2.79
CA VAL A 367 -22.49 12.29 -2.71
C VAL A 367 -22.34 12.93 -4.09
N LEU A 368 -23.38 12.87 -4.92
CA LEU A 368 -23.35 13.40 -6.29
C LEU A 368 -23.49 14.93 -6.38
N ARG A 369 -24.22 15.53 -5.44
CA ARG A 369 -24.57 16.94 -5.45
C ARG A 369 -23.73 17.71 -4.43
N ASP A 370 -23.55 18.98 -4.68
CA ASP A 370 -22.91 19.86 -3.68
C ASP A 370 -23.75 19.90 -2.38
N PRO A 371 -23.12 19.65 -1.21
CA PRO A 371 -23.82 19.68 0.09
C PRO A 371 -24.57 20.98 0.35
N ALA A 372 -24.03 22.14 -0.08
CA ALA A 372 -24.69 23.43 0.10
C ALA A 372 -25.95 23.55 -0.77
N GLU A 373 -25.95 22.98 -1.98
CA GLU A 373 -27.13 22.93 -2.84
C GLU A 373 -28.23 22.05 -2.25
N ILE A 374 -27.85 20.91 -1.64
CA ILE A 374 -28.80 20.02 -0.97
C ILE A 374 -29.41 20.71 0.24
N ALA A 375 -28.60 21.36 1.08
CA ALA A 375 -29.05 22.11 2.23
C ALA A 375 -30.04 23.22 1.82
N ALA A 376 -29.70 24.00 0.80
CA ALA A 376 -30.57 25.06 0.26
C ALA A 376 -31.89 24.49 -0.28
N ALA A 377 -31.89 23.38 -1.01
CA ALA A 377 -33.07 22.75 -1.55
C ALA A 377 -34.00 22.23 -0.46
N LEU A 378 -33.46 21.85 0.70
CA LEU A 378 -34.23 21.37 1.86
C LEU A 378 -34.56 22.50 2.86
N GLY A 379 -34.13 23.73 2.61
CA GLY A 379 -34.36 24.88 3.51
C GLY A 379 -33.60 24.75 4.83
N LEU A 380 -32.43 24.09 4.83
CA LEU A 380 -31.60 23.86 6.00
C LEU A 380 -30.33 24.70 5.94
N ASP A 381 -29.81 25.05 7.11
CA ASP A 381 -28.45 25.49 7.27
C ASP A 381 -27.49 24.31 7.10
N THR A 382 -26.32 24.54 6.45
CA THR A 382 -25.34 23.44 6.15
C THR A 382 -24.85 22.77 7.44
N ALA A 383 -24.57 23.54 8.50
CA ALA A 383 -24.08 22.96 9.77
C ALA A 383 -25.17 22.13 10.46
N VAL A 384 -26.44 22.56 10.39
CA VAL A 384 -27.58 21.79 10.90
C VAL A 384 -27.76 20.49 10.10
N MET A 385 -27.63 20.56 8.78
CA MET A 385 -27.68 19.38 7.91
C MET A 385 -26.59 18.38 8.26
N GLU A 386 -25.35 18.82 8.38
CA GLU A 386 -24.20 18.00 8.74
C GLU A 386 -24.39 17.29 10.09
N GLN A 387 -24.89 18.00 11.10
CA GLN A 387 -25.18 17.45 12.42
C GLN A 387 -26.26 16.35 12.35
N ARG A 388 -27.33 16.56 11.59
CA ARG A 388 -28.40 15.56 11.39
C ARG A 388 -27.88 14.34 10.63
N LEU A 389 -27.08 14.54 9.60
CA LEU A 389 -26.44 13.46 8.84
C LEU A 389 -25.47 12.65 9.72
N ALA A 390 -24.72 13.30 10.63
CA ALA A 390 -23.84 12.60 11.55
C ALA A 390 -24.61 11.63 12.47
N VAL A 391 -25.75 12.07 13.03
CA VAL A 391 -26.62 11.21 13.85
C VAL A 391 -27.20 10.06 13.02
N ALA A 392 -27.65 10.35 11.80
CA ALA A 392 -28.21 9.32 10.90
C ALA A 392 -27.14 8.28 10.50
N ARG A 393 -25.90 8.71 10.18
CA ARG A 393 -24.76 7.83 9.91
C ARG A 393 -24.49 6.90 11.08
N GLN A 394 -24.43 7.43 12.30
CA GLN A 394 -24.20 6.60 13.49
C GLN A 394 -25.31 5.57 13.69
N THR A 395 -26.58 5.96 13.54
CA THR A 395 -27.71 5.04 13.66
C THR A 395 -27.61 3.89 12.66
N LEU A 396 -27.29 4.19 11.41
CA LEU A 396 -27.16 3.17 10.36
C LEU A 396 -25.89 2.34 10.54
N TYR A 397 -24.80 2.93 11.02
CA TYR A 397 -23.59 2.20 11.36
C TYR A 397 -23.84 1.15 12.44
N ASP A 398 -24.59 1.51 13.50
CA ASP A 398 -24.93 0.59 14.59
C ASP A 398 -25.83 -0.57 14.09
N ILE A 399 -26.76 -0.28 13.16
CA ILE A 399 -27.57 -1.31 12.51
C ILE A 399 -26.70 -2.22 11.62
N ARG A 400 -25.79 -1.62 10.81
CA ARG A 400 -24.87 -2.35 9.95
C ARG A 400 -23.94 -3.27 10.75
N ALA A 401 -23.48 -2.82 11.92
CA ALA A 401 -22.64 -3.61 12.81
C ALA A 401 -23.30 -4.91 13.30
N GLY A 402 -24.62 -5.00 13.22
CA GLY A 402 -25.40 -6.22 13.51
C GLY A 402 -25.51 -7.21 12.34
N ARG A 403 -25.03 -6.84 11.14
CA ARG A 403 -25.00 -7.73 9.96
C ARG A 403 -23.83 -8.73 10.07
N GLY A 404 -23.81 -9.75 9.20
CA GLY A 404 -22.63 -10.59 9.02
C GLY A 404 -21.46 -9.75 8.51
N TRP A 405 -20.37 -9.73 9.26
CA TRP A 405 -19.16 -8.98 8.87
C TRP A 405 -18.42 -9.67 7.72
N PRO A 406 -17.77 -8.90 6.84
CA PRO A 406 -16.80 -9.45 5.90
C PRO A 406 -15.67 -10.19 6.62
N GLY A 407 -15.06 -11.16 5.97
CA GLY A 407 -13.90 -11.88 6.52
C GLY A 407 -12.77 -10.93 6.83
N LEU A 408 -12.21 -11.04 8.04
CA LEU A 408 -11.03 -10.29 8.44
C LEU A 408 -9.78 -11.14 8.18
N ASP A 409 -8.84 -10.64 7.40
CA ASP A 409 -7.51 -11.19 7.32
C ASP A 409 -6.66 -10.62 8.46
N ASP A 410 -6.56 -11.40 9.53
CA ASP A 410 -5.98 -11.00 10.82
C ASP A 410 -4.45 -11.13 10.89
N LYS A 411 -3.77 -11.46 9.79
CA LYS A 411 -2.32 -11.43 9.76
C LYS A 411 -1.79 -10.00 9.78
N VAL A 412 -0.64 -9.81 10.42
CA VAL A 412 0.09 -8.54 10.47
C VAL A 412 1.28 -8.61 9.52
N LEU A 413 1.26 -7.81 8.46
CA LEU A 413 2.37 -7.67 7.52
C LEU A 413 3.21 -6.45 7.88
N ILE A 414 4.52 -6.63 8.03
CA ILE A 414 5.41 -5.58 8.53
C ILE A 414 5.49 -4.38 7.58
N ALA A 415 5.51 -4.61 6.26
CA ALA A 415 5.51 -3.54 5.25
C ALA A 415 4.26 -2.65 5.36
N TRP A 416 3.07 -3.26 5.39
CA TRP A 416 1.83 -2.50 5.43
C TRP A 416 1.64 -1.77 6.76
N ASN A 417 2.12 -2.35 7.84
CA ASN A 417 2.19 -1.70 9.15
C ASN A 417 3.17 -0.52 9.14
N GLY A 418 4.29 -0.61 8.43
CA GLY A 418 5.21 0.52 8.22
C GLY A 418 4.54 1.71 7.54
N LEU A 419 3.72 1.48 6.49
CA LEU A 419 2.93 2.52 5.83
C LEU A 419 1.90 3.14 6.78
N MET A 420 1.17 2.32 7.54
CA MET A 420 0.16 2.80 8.48
C MET A 420 0.79 3.52 9.67
N LEU A 421 1.97 3.08 10.14
CA LEU A 421 2.78 3.77 11.14
C LEU A 421 3.09 5.21 10.70
N ALA A 422 3.54 5.39 9.44
CA ALA A 422 3.79 6.70 8.88
C ALA A 422 2.52 7.58 8.87
N ALA A 423 1.39 7.02 8.46
CA ALA A 423 0.12 7.75 8.40
C ALA A 423 -0.33 8.24 9.79
N PHE A 424 -0.28 7.38 10.81
CA PHE A 424 -0.63 7.77 12.19
C PHE A 424 0.36 8.78 12.77
N ALA A 425 1.66 8.61 12.54
CA ALA A 425 2.68 9.51 13.04
C ALA A 425 2.52 10.93 12.44
N GLU A 426 2.36 11.02 11.13
CA GLU A 426 2.17 12.31 10.45
C GLU A 426 0.84 12.98 10.82
N ALA A 427 -0.25 12.22 10.88
CA ALA A 427 -1.55 12.74 11.28
C ALA A 427 -1.55 13.20 12.74
N GLY A 428 -0.92 12.44 13.64
CA GLY A 428 -0.77 12.83 15.05
C GLY A 428 -0.10 14.18 15.21
N ARG A 429 1.00 14.39 14.47
CA ARG A 429 1.75 15.65 14.46
C ARG A 429 0.97 16.80 13.81
N ALA A 430 0.41 16.59 12.62
CA ALA A 430 -0.19 17.66 11.82
C ALA A 430 -1.57 18.09 12.34
N LEU A 431 -2.38 17.14 12.85
CA LEU A 431 -3.73 17.40 13.37
C LEU A 431 -3.74 17.75 14.86
N GLY A 432 -2.60 17.61 15.57
CA GLY A 432 -2.54 17.79 17.02
C GLY A 432 -3.29 16.69 17.79
N ARG A 433 -3.23 15.44 17.28
CA ARG A 433 -3.90 14.24 17.82
C ARG A 433 -2.88 13.35 18.57
N PRO A 434 -2.64 13.59 19.89
CA PRO A 434 -1.68 12.80 20.66
C PRO A 434 -2.08 11.31 20.79
N ASP A 435 -3.36 10.99 20.67
CA ASP A 435 -3.85 9.62 20.60
C ASP A 435 -3.32 8.89 19.34
N TYR A 436 -3.29 9.54 18.18
CA TYR A 436 -2.69 8.96 16.97
C TYR A 436 -1.17 8.75 17.12
N THR A 437 -0.47 9.70 17.75
CA THR A 437 0.95 9.53 18.10
C THR A 437 1.16 8.32 19.03
N GLY A 438 0.29 8.14 20.01
CA GLY A 438 0.33 6.98 20.92
C GLY A 438 0.09 5.66 20.18
N ILE A 439 -0.83 5.64 19.23
CA ILE A 439 -1.11 4.47 18.37
C ILE A 439 0.10 4.14 17.50
N ALA A 440 0.72 5.14 16.86
CA ALA A 440 1.93 4.97 16.06
C ALA A 440 3.07 4.38 16.91
N THR A 441 3.29 4.91 18.12
CA THR A 441 4.31 4.41 19.05
C THR A 441 4.05 2.96 19.44
N GLN A 442 2.80 2.61 19.81
CA GLN A 442 2.44 1.23 20.16
C GLN A 442 2.63 0.27 18.97
N ASN A 443 2.32 0.71 17.75
CA ASN A 443 2.55 -0.10 16.55
C ASN A 443 4.04 -0.35 16.33
N ALA A 444 4.89 0.68 16.41
CA ALA A 444 6.33 0.51 16.29
C ALA A 444 6.91 -0.43 17.37
N GLU A 445 6.44 -0.34 18.60
CA GLU A 445 6.84 -1.25 19.69
C GLU A 445 6.37 -2.69 19.45
N PHE A 446 5.16 -2.87 18.94
CA PHE A 446 4.64 -4.18 18.55
C PHE A 446 5.51 -4.82 17.47
N LEU A 447 5.85 -4.09 16.41
CA LEU A 447 6.70 -4.57 15.31
C LEU A 447 8.11 -4.91 15.80
N TYR A 448 8.68 -4.06 16.65
CA TYR A 448 10.00 -4.29 17.26
C TYR A 448 10.05 -5.58 18.09
N THR A 449 8.99 -5.83 18.86
CA THR A 449 8.92 -6.95 19.80
C THR A 449 8.61 -8.28 19.09
N ASN A 450 7.73 -8.26 18.10
CA ASN A 450 7.16 -9.48 17.54
C ASN A 450 7.78 -9.89 16.19
N LEU A 451 8.27 -8.92 15.37
CA LEU A 451 8.76 -9.21 14.01
C LEU A 451 10.26 -8.93 13.81
N ARG A 452 10.98 -8.43 14.82
CA ARG A 452 12.43 -8.25 14.76
C ARG A 452 13.14 -9.36 15.54
N GLN A 453 14.08 -10.03 14.91
CA GLN A 453 14.95 -11.03 15.55
C GLN A 453 16.11 -10.38 16.32
N VAL A 454 16.76 -11.17 17.16
CA VAL A 454 17.86 -10.70 18.02
C VAL A 454 19.04 -10.14 17.24
N ASP A 455 19.30 -10.67 16.05
CA ASP A 455 20.36 -10.24 15.12
C ASP A 455 20.00 -8.99 14.30
N GLY A 456 18.75 -8.49 14.42
CA GLY A 456 18.24 -7.33 13.67
C GLY A 456 17.43 -7.69 12.42
N ARG A 457 17.40 -8.96 12.02
CA ARG A 457 16.59 -9.43 10.89
C ARG A 457 15.11 -9.19 11.16
N LEU A 458 14.38 -8.76 10.13
CA LEU A 458 12.94 -8.68 10.16
C LEU A 458 12.28 -9.96 9.62
N LEU A 459 11.09 -10.25 10.14
CA LEU A 459 10.18 -11.26 9.62
C LEU A 459 8.99 -10.60 8.93
N ARG A 460 8.47 -11.23 7.87
CA ARG A 460 7.45 -10.69 6.99
C ARG A 460 6.09 -10.57 7.64
N SER A 461 5.60 -11.68 8.19
CA SER A 461 4.23 -11.80 8.70
C SER A 461 4.18 -12.30 10.13
N TRP A 462 3.17 -11.88 10.86
CA TRP A 462 2.85 -12.36 12.20
C TRP A 462 1.36 -12.71 12.27
N GLY A 463 1.06 -13.81 12.96
CA GLY A 463 -0.31 -14.24 13.26
C GLY A 463 -0.47 -14.55 14.73
N ASP A 464 -1.63 -14.22 15.32
CA ASP A 464 -1.92 -14.52 16.71
C ASP A 464 -1.86 -16.04 16.96
N GLY A 465 -1.14 -16.43 18.01
CA GLY A 465 -0.89 -17.84 18.36
C GLY A 465 0.07 -18.59 17.45
N ALA A 466 0.40 -18.09 16.26
CA ALA A 466 1.33 -18.69 15.31
C ALA A 466 2.72 -18.05 15.31
N GLY A 467 2.83 -16.80 15.81
CA GLY A 467 4.06 -16.03 15.83
C GLY A 467 4.46 -15.46 14.48
N ALA A 468 5.72 -14.99 14.37
CA ALA A 468 6.25 -14.40 13.16
C ALA A 468 6.90 -15.45 12.24
N ARG A 469 6.75 -15.25 10.92
CA ARG A 469 7.25 -16.17 9.88
C ARG A 469 7.80 -15.42 8.68
N TYR A 470 8.55 -16.14 7.88
CA TYR A 470 9.23 -15.74 6.65
C TYR A 470 10.26 -14.62 6.84
N ASN A 471 11.36 -14.72 6.15
CA ASN A 471 12.32 -13.62 6.06
C ASN A 471 11.67 -12.45 5.33
N ALA A 472 11.87 -11.27 5.87
CA ALA A 472 11.34 -10.04 5.29
C ALA A 472 12.03 -9.70 3.95
N TYR A 473 11.29 -9.03 3.09
CA TYR A 473 11.70 -8.55 1.76
C TYR A 473 12.18 -7.09 1.84
N LEU A 474 12.74 -6.58 0.76
CA LEU A 474 13.19 -5.18 0.68
C LEU A 474 12.10 -4.19 1.09
N GLU A 475 10.87 -4.39 0.61
CA GLU A 475 9.74 -3.51 0.95
C GLU A 475 9.44 -3.46 2.44
N ASP A 476 9.63 -4.57 3.16
CA ASP A 476 9.41 -4.65 4.60
C ASP A 476 10.37 -3.74 5.37
N TYR A 477 11.65 -3.75 4.98
CA TYR A 477 12.67 -2.87 5.56
C TYR A 477 12.45 -1.41 5.18
N ALA A 478 12.16 -1.15 3.91
CA ALA A 478 12.02 0.21 3.38
C ALA A 478 10.77 0.92 3.95
N PHE A 479 9.61 0.24 3.96
CA PHE A 479 8.37 0.86 4.44
C PHE A 479 8.39 1.06 5.95
N LEU A 480 8.96 0.11 6.70
CA LEU A 480 9.13 0.30 8.15
C LEU A 480 10.11 1.44 8.44
N ALA A 481 11.20 1.55 7.71
CA ALA A 481 12.16 2.65 7.90
C ALA A 481 11.52 4.02 7.62
N ASP A 482 10.67 4.17 6.57
CA ASP A 482 9.89 5.38 6.32
C ASP A 482 8.96 5.70 7.50
N GLY A 483 8.22 4.69 7.98
CA GLY A 483 7.34 4.82 9.15
C GLY A 483 8.07 5.26 10.41
N LEU A 484 9.24 4.70 10.68
CA LEU A 484 10.07 5.05 11.84
C LEU A 484 10.64 6.46 11.73
N LEU A 485 11.04 6.91 10.53
CA LEU A 485 11.48 8.29 10.30
C LEU A 485 10.33 9.28 10.49
N ALA A 486 9.11 8.94 10.06
CA ALA A 486 7.92 9.74 10.33
C ALA A 486 7.61 9.80 11.84
N LEU A 487 7.73 8.68 12.54
CA LEU A 487 7.55 8.62 13.99
C LEU A 487 8.63 9.41 14.73
N TYR A 488 9.90 9.32 14.28
CA TYR A 488 10.98 10.14 14.83
C TYR A 488 10.66 11.64 14.69
N GLN A 489 10.24 12.12 13.52
CA GLN A 489 9.85 13.52 13.30
C GLN A 489 8.61 13.95 14.11
N THR A 490 7.88 13.02 14.67
CA THR A 490 6.70 13.29 15.49
C THR A 490 7.04 13.35 16.97
N THR A 491 7.83 12.40 17.46
CA THR A 491 8.17 12.23 18.88
C THR A 491 9.55 12.76 19.26
N PHE A 492 10.45 12.86 18.29
CA PHE A 492 11.88 13.14 18.43
C PHE A 492 12.61 12.17 19.37
N GLU A 493 12.06 10.97 19.62
CA GLU A 493 12.75 9.92 20.34
C GLU A 493 13.84 9.29 19.46
N PRO A 494 15.15 9.39 19.84
CA PRO A 494 16.25 8.95 19.00
C PRO A 494 16.22 7.46 18.62
N ARG A 495 15.57 6.62 19.45
CA ARG A 495 15.48 5.17 19.20
C ARG A 495 14.85 4.85 17.82
N TRP A 496 13.88 5.64 17.36
CA TRP A 496 13.21 5.43 16.09
C TRP A 496 14.12 5.76 14.89
N PHE A 497 14.88 6.84 15.00
CA PHE A 497 15.91 7.19 14.02
C PHE A 497 17.01 6.11 13.94
N LEU A 498 17.50 5.65 15.10
CA LEU A 498 18.54 4.62 15.16
C LEU A 498 18.06 3.31 14.55
N TRP A 499 16.81 2.91 14.79
CA TRP A 499 16.26 1.70 14.20
C TRP A 499 16.06 1.86 12.68
N ALA A 500 15.53 2.98 12.20
CA ALA A 500 15.43 3.26 10.77
C ALA A 500 16.80 3.20 10.07
N ARG A 501 17.85 3.74 10.71
CA ARG A 501 19.22 3.66 10.21
C ARG A 501 19.75 2.21 10.20
N GLU A 502 19.48 1.43 11.23
CA GLU A 502 19.82 0.00 11.28
C GLU A 502 19.17 -0.75 10.09
N LEU A 503 17.88 -0.50 9.80
CA LEU A 503 17.18 -1.11 8.68
C LEU A 503 17.80 -0.71 7.33
N ALA A 504 18.21 0.55 7.17
CA ALA A 504 18.90 1.00 5.97
C ALA A 504 20.26 0.31 5.77
N GLU A 505 21.04 0.13 6.83
CA GLU A 505 22.30 -0.63 6.77
C GLU A 505 22.04 -2.10 6.42
N TRP A 506 20.93 -2.66 6.92
CA TRP A 506 20.54 -4.02 6.56
C TRP A 506 20.21 -4.13 5.07
N MET A 507 19.46 -3.18 4.50
CA MET A 507 19.20 -3.13 3.04
C MET A 507 20.50 -3.07 2.24
N LEU A 508 21.42 -2.18 2.59
CA LEU A 508 22.71 -2.01 1.93
C LEU A 508 23.59 -3.27 2.02
N THR A 509 23.49 -4.03 3.11
CA THR A 509 24.33 -5.20 3.34
C THR A 509 23.79 -6.44 2.62
N HIS A 510 22.47 -6.67 2.65
CA HIS A 510 21.88 -7.95 2.27
C HIS A 510 21.06 -7.93 0.97
N PHE A 511 20.63 -6.75 0.53
CA PHE A 511 19.76 -6.63 -0.65
C PHE A 511 20.43 -5.95 -1.84
N GLN A 512 21.58 -5.28 -1.66
CA GLN A 512 22.22 -4.49 -2.70
C GLN A 512 22.55 -5.34 -3.93
N ASP A 513 22.18 -4.82 -5.12
CA ASP A 513 22.62 -5.34 -6.40
C ASP A 513 23.91 -4.59 -6.82
N PRO A 514 25.01 -5.29 -7.10
CA PRO A 514 26.22 -4.64 -7.63
C PRO A 514 26.01 -3.85 -8.93
N ALA A 515 24.97 -4.18 -9.70
CA ALA A 515 24.58 -3.46 -10.92
C ALA A 515 23.78 -2.18 -10.64
N GLY A 516 23.46 -1.88 -9.36
CA GLY A 516 22.69 -0.71 -8.92
C GLY A 516 21.32 -1.06 -8.33
N GLY A 517 20.88 -0.32 -7.33
CA GLY A 517 19.63 -0.58 -6.59
C GLY A 517 19.69 -1.85 -5.74
N PHE A 518 18.52 -2.46 -5.50
CA PHE A 518 18.36 -3.58 -4.58
C PHE A 518 17.55 -4.71 -5.22
N PHE A 519 17.90 -5.96 -4.88
CA PHE A 519 17.01 -7.10 -5.08
C PHE A 519 15.88 -7.06 -4.06
N ASP A 520 14.73 -7.67 -4.37
CA ASP A 520 13.60 -7.74 -3.45
C ASP A 520 13.83 -8.77 -2.33
N THR A 521 14.73 -9.74 -2.53
CA THR A 521 15.09 -10.77 -1.57
C THR A 521 16.51 -10.58 -1.02
N SER A 522 16.76 -10.99 0.23
CA SER A 522 18.10 -10.98 0.84
C SER A 522 19.05 -11.97 0.14
N ASP A 523 20.36 -11.80 0.36
CA ASP A 523 21.41 -12.62 -0.24
C ASP A 523 21.44 -14.07 0.26
N ASP A 524 20.82 -14.34 1.40
CA ASP A 524 20.67 -15.65 2.03
C ASP A 524 19.25 -16.24 1.88
N HIS A 525 18.43 -15.67 1.00
CA HIS A 525 17.11 -16.20 0.69
C HIS A 525 17.21 -17.55 -0.05
N GLU A 526 16.12 -18.35 -0.01
CA GLU A 526 16.07 -19.59 -0.80
C GLU A 526 16.29 -19.33 -2.29
N ALA A 527 16.92 -20.27 -2.98
CA ALA A 527 17.17 -20.14 -4.41
C ALA A 527 15.87 -20.32 -5.20
N LEU A 528 15.43 -19.25 -5.88
CA LEU A 528 14.30 -19.24 -6.82
C LEU A 528 14.82 -19.22 -8.26
N LEU A 529 13.91 -19.13 -9.25
CA LEU A 529 14.26 -19.05 -10.67
C LEU A 529 15.23 -17.88 -10.97
N HIS A 530 15.05 -16.75 -10.31
CA HIS A 530 15.93 -15.59 -10.28
C HIS A 530 15.65 -14.79 -9.01
N ARG A 531 16.53 -13.88 -8.63
CA ARG A 531 16.24 -12.89 -7.60
C ARG A 531 15.41 -11.76 -8.21
N PRO A 532 14.16 -11.53 -7.76
CA PRO A 532 13.34 -10.45 -8.30
C PRO A 532 13.91 -9.09 -7.90
N LYS A 533 13.68 -8.08 -8.75
CA LYS A 533 14.06 -6.69 -8.55
C LYS A 533 12.98 -5.81 -9.16
N ASP A 534 11.98 -5.49 -8.36
CA ASP A 534 10.89 -4.65 -8.81
C ASP A 534 11.24 -3.17 -8.65
N THR A 535 11.05 -2.42 -9.72
CA THR A 535 11.24 -0.98 -9.75
C THR A 535 9.97 -0.21 -10.07
N GLN A 536 8.89 -0.89 -10.42
CA GLN A 536 7.63 -0.25 -10.75
C GLN A 536 6.75 -0.08 -9.50
N ASP A 537 6.22 1.12 -9.32
CA ASP A 537 5.17 1.35 -8.34
C ASP A 537 3.86 0.71 -8.83
N ASN A 538 3.11 0.13 -7.91
CA ASN A 538 1.83 -0.53 -8.19
C ASN A 538 0.75 0.02 -7.25
N ALA A 539 0.01 -0.81 -6.52
CA ALA A 539 -0.87 -0.36 -5.45
C ALA A 539 -0.07 0.24 -4.27
N THR A 540 1.14 -0.24 -4.05
CA THR A 540 2.13 0.30 -3.12
C THR A 540 3.37 0.79 -3.90
N PRO A 541 4.22 1.65 -3.30
CA PRO A 541 5.55 1.93 -3.85
C PRO A 541 6.32 0.63 -4.05
N SER A 542 7.23 0.58 -5.02
CA SER A 542 8.20 -0.52 -5.08
C SER A 542 9.16 -0.46 -3.87
N GLY A 543 9.67 -1.62 -3.44
CA GLY A 543 10.68 -1.66 -2.37
C GLY A 543 11.90 -0.78 -2.71
N ASN A 544 12.30 -0.78 -3.98
CA ASN A 544 13.39 0.05 -4.48
C ASN A 544 13.08 1.55 -4.42
N SER A 545 11.86 1.98 -4.80
CA SER A 545 11.50 3.41 -4.79
C SER A 545 11.45 3.96 -3.36
N MET A 546 10.91 3.18 -2.43
CA MET A 546 10.87 3.57 -1.02
C MET A 546 12.28 3.56 -0.39
N ALA A 547 13.10 2.55 -0.70
CA ALA A 547 14.48 2.49 -0.20
C ALA A 547 15.30 3.71 -0.64
N ALA A 548 15.16 4.17 -1.90
CA ALA A 548 15.79 5.39 -2.37
C ALA A 548 15.35 6.63 -1.57
N GLY A 549 14.05 6.76 -1.27
CA GLY A 549 13.50 7.84 -0.44
C GLY A 549 14.03 7.81 1.00
N VAL A 550 14.09 6.63 1.61
CA VAL A 550 14.64 6.42 2.97
C VAL A 550 16.13 6.78 3.04
N LEU A 551 16.94 6.29 2.09
CA LEU A 551 18.37 6.61 2.04
C LEU A 551 18.59 8.11 1.88
N LEU A 552 17.85 8.76 0.98
CA LEU A 552 17.93 10.21 0.79
C LEU A 552 17.57 10.96 2.08
N THR A 553 16.48 10.56 2.77
CA THR A 553 16.07 11.15 4.04
C THR A 553 17.12 10.96 5.13
N LEU A 554 17.72 9.77 5.23
CA LEU A 554 18.80 9.50 6.18
C LEU A 554 20.04 10.34 5.88
N SER A 555 20.38 10.59 4.61
CA SER A 555 21.48 11.47 4.24
C SER A 555 21.33 12.89 4.81
N LEU A 556 20.08 13.40 4.85
CA LEU A 556 19.76 14.72 5.41
C LEU A 556 19.91 14.78 6.94
N TYR A 557 19.76 13.64 7.64
CA TYR A 557 20.00 13.57 9.09
C TYR A 557 21.47 13.32 9.45
N THR A 558 22.17 12.56 8.63
CA THR A 558 23.51 12.04 8.97
C THR A 558 24.64 12.82 8.32
N GLY A 559 24.40 13.47 7.17
CA GLY A 559 25.45 14.03 6.32
C GLY A 559 26.26 12.98 5.57
N GLU A 560 25.89 11.69 5.64
CA GLU A 560 26.61 10.61 4.96
C GLU A 560 26.33 10.62 3.45
N GLY A 561 27.32 11.06 2.66
CA GLY A 561 27.20 11.17 1.19
C GLY A 561 26.84 9.86 0.50
N ARG A 562 27.27 8.69 1.05
CA ARG A 562 26.98 7.37 0.45
C ARG A 562 25.47 7.09 0.31
N TYR A 563 24.64 7.56 1.24
CA TYR A 563 23.20 7.42 1.15
C TYR A 563 22.61 8.29 0.03
N TRP A 564 23.09 9.53 -0.07
CA TRP A 564 22.70 10.44 -1.15
C TRP A 564 23.08 9.88 -2.51
N ASP A 565 24.36 9.51 -2.67
CA ASP A 565 24.93 9.03 -3.94
C ASP A 565 24.18 7.77 -4.43
N MET A 566 23.86 6.85 -3.51
CA MET A 566 23.08 5.66 -3.84
C MET A 566 21.67 6.01 -4.30
N ALA A 567 20.95 6.85 -3.55
CA ALA A 567 19.60 7.26 -3.89
C ALA A 567 19.55 8.02 -5.23
N GLU A 568 20.46 8.97 -5.44
CA GLU A 568 20.56 9.75 -6.68
C GLU A 568 20.86 8.86 -7.89
N SER A 569 21.78 7.90 -7.74
CA SER A 569 22.09 6.92 -8.79
C SER A 569 20.88 6.07 -9.17
N MET A 570 20.13 5.56 -8.16
CA MET A 570 18.93 4.78 -8.39
C MET A 570 17.83 5.58 -9.12
N VAL A 571 17.60 6.83 -8.71
CA VAL A 571 16.61 7.72 -9.34
C VAL A 571 17.03 8.09 -10.75
N ALA A 572 18.30 8.42 -10.97
CA ALA A 572 18.84 8.80 -12.27
C ALA A 572 18.71 7.66 -13.30
N ALA A 573 18.96 6.41 -12.89
CA ALA A 573 18.79 5.23 -13.75
C ALA A 573 17.37 5.06 -14.31
N LEU A 574 16.37 5.60 -13.62
CA LEU A 574 14.95 5.52 -14.00
C LEU A 574 14.39 6.81 -14.62
N ALA A 575 15.24 7.78 -14.98
CA ALA A 575 14.79 9.07 -15.53
C ALA A 575 13.91 8.89 -16.79
N GLU A 576 14.28 8.04 -17.75
CA GLU A 576 13.47 7.78 -18.95
C GLU A 576 12.15 7.07 -18.63
N PRO A 577 12.12 5.97 -17.84
CA PRO A 577 10.87 5.35 -17.37
C PRO A 577 9.91 6.33 -16.68
N MET A 578 10.41 7.20 -15.79
CA MET A 578 9.62 8.22 -15.11
C MET A 578 8.94 9.19 -16.08
N MET A 579 9.64 9.62 -17.12
CA MET A 579 9.07 10.51 -18.16
C MET A 579 8.04 9.78 -19.03
N ARG A 580 8.28 8.51 -19.35
CA ARG A 580 7.46 7.74 -20.29
C ARG A 580 6.21 7.16 -19.64
N TYR A 581 6.33 6.70 -18.40
CA TYR A 581 5.28 5.99 -17.64
C TYR A 581 5.11 6.57 -16.22
N PRO A 582 4.83 7.89 -16.09
CA PRO A 582 4.88 8.56 -14.79
C PRO A 582 3.98 7.95 -13.73
N GLY A 583 2.82 7.37 -14.12
CA GLY A 583 1.92 6.68 -13.19
C GLY A 583 2.51 5.41 -12.54
N ALA A 584 3.42 4.72 -13.23
CA ALA A 584 4.09 3.52 -12.72
C ALA A 584 5.41 3.83 -11.97
N PHE A 585 5.81 5.10 -11.90
CA PHE A 585 7.05 5.57 -11.26
C PHE A 585 6.82 6.82 -10.41
N SER A 586 5.60 7.00 -9.90
CA SER A 586 5.23 8.23 -9.20
C SER A 586 5.95 8.41 -7.87
N HIS A 587 6.26 7.36 -7.15
CA HIS A 587 7.05 7.44 -5.92
C HIS A 587 8.53 7.81 -6.21
N TRP A 588 9.09 7.32 -7.32
CA TRP A 588 10.40 7.75 -7.81
C TRP A 588 10.41 9.24 -8.17
N LEU A 589 9.33 9.76 -8.78
CA LEU A 589 9.17 11.19 -9.05
C LEU A 589 9.10 12.01 -7.75
N CYS A 590 8.52 11.47 -6.68
CA CYS A 590 8.55 12.10 -5.35
C CYS A 590 9.98 12.19 -4.79
N THR A 591 10.80 11.13 -4.96
CA THR A 591 12.19 11.11 -4.54
C THR A 591 13.05 12.06 -5.42
N ALA A 592 12.82 12.06 -6.74
CA ALA A 592 13.46 13.03 -7.65
C ALA A 592 13.12 14.49 -7.26
N ALA A 593 11.86 14.75 -6.88
CA ALA A 593 11.45 16.07 -6.41
C ALA A 593 12.19 16.50 -5.13
N LEU A 594 12.47 15.57 -4.22
CA LEU A 594 13.27 15.86 -3.03
C LEU A 594 14.74 16.18 -3.39
N ILE A 595 15.37 15.40 -4.29
CA ILE A 595 16.74 15.65 -4.77
C ILE A 595 16.87 17.04 -5.40
N MET A 596 15.92 17.39 -6.27
CA MET A 596 15.99 18.61 -7.09
C MET A 596 15.48 19.88 -6.38
N ALA A 597 14.77 19.75 -5.25
CA ALA A 597 14.23 20.88 -4.48
C ALA A 597 15.25 21.56 -3.56
N GLU A 598 16.50 21.12 -3.50
CA GLU A 598 17.48 21.56 -2.51
C GLU A 598 16.91 21.47 -1.07
N PRO A 599 16.77 20.25 -0.52
CA PRO A 599 16.08 20.02 0.74
C PRO A 599 16.69 20.82 1.89
N ARG A 600 15.86 21.15 2.87
CA ARG A 600 16.25 21.86 4.09
C ARG A 600 16.33 20.89 5.26
N GLU A 601 17.41 21.00 6.01
CA GLU A 601 17.62 20.32 7.29
C GLU A 601 17.41 21.31 8.42
N VAL A 602 16.48 21.05 9.32
CA VAL A 602 16.20 21.92 10.46
C VAL A 602 16.55 21.22 11.76
N ALA A 603 17.55 21.74 12.46
CA ALA A 603 17.88 21.31 13.81
C ALA A 603 17.35 22.32 14.83
N ILE A 604 16.51 21.88 15.77
CA ILE A 604 16.08 22.69 16.91
C ILE A 604 16.74 22.14 18.17
N VAL A 605 17.70 22.87 18.69
CA VAL A 605 18.37 22.47 19.94
C VAL A 605 17.61 23.04 21.12
N GLY A 606 16.96 22.15 21.87
CA GLY A 606 16.10 22.48 23.00
C GLY A 606 15.42 21.24 23.58
N ASP A 607 14.78 21.40 24.72
CA ASP A 607 13.91 20.36 25.27
C ASP A 607 12.61 20.31 24.43
N PRO A 608 12.25 19.18 23.83
CA PRO A 608 11.02 19.06 23.02
C PRO A 608 9.74 19.45 23.76
N ASP A 609 9.74 19.35 25.10
CA ASP A 609 8.61 19.69 25.95
C ASP A 609 8.59 21.16 26.41
N ALA A 610 9.64 21.92 26.16
CA ALA A 610 9.70 23.34 26.53
C ALA A 610 8.80 24.18 25.62
N ALA A 611 8.24 25.27 26.16
CA ALA A 611 7.31 26.13 25.43
C ALA A 611 7.96 26.80 24.20
N ASP A 612 9.18 27.32 24.36
CA ASP A 612 9.93 27.97 23.28
C ASP A 612 10.32 27.00 22.14
N THR A 613 10.57 25.73 22.46
CA THR A 613 10.80 24.68 21.46
C THR A 613 9.51 24.39 20.69
N ARG A 614 8.37 24.30 21.39
CA ARG A 614 7.06 24.05 20.75
C ARG A 614 6.66 25.18 19.80
N GLU A 615 6.90 26.44 20.17
CA GLU A 615 6.65 27.60 19.29
C GLU A 615 7.44 27.51 17.99
N LEU A 616 8.70 27.07 18.02
CA LEU A 616 9.50 26.82 16.81
C LEU A 616 8.97 25.63 16.01
N LEU A 617 8.54 24.56 16.69
CA LEU A 617 7.95 23.39 16.04
C LEU A 617 6.63 23.69 15.33
N ASP A 618 5.80 24.56 15.88
CA ASP A 618 4.53 24.95 15.27
C ASP A 618 4.73 25.63 13.91
N VAL A 619 5.83 26.36 13.72
CA VAL A 619 6.22 26.93 12.42
C VAL A 619 6.47 25.82 11.39
N LEU A 620 7.13 24.70 11.79
CA LEU A 620 7.41 23.58 10.89
C LEU A 620 6.15 22.79 10.53
N ARG A 621 5.23 22.64 11.49
CA ARG A 621 4.02 21.83 11.37
C ARG A 621 2.87 22.53 10.62
N SER A 622 2.92 23.85 10.49
CA SER A 622 1.82 24.68 9.96
C SER A 622 1.53 24.50 8.47
N HIS A 623 2.47 23.95 7.68
CA HIS A 623 2.34 23.83 6.23
C HIS A 623 2.92 22.50 5.74
N TYR A 624 2.46 22.06 4.57
CA TYR A 624 3.07 20.93 3.87
C TYR A 624 4.44 21.32 3.31
N ARG A 625 5.50 20.67 3.81
CA ARG A 625 6.90 20.92 3.43
C ARG A 625 7.60 19.61 3.04
N PRO A 626 7.37 19.09 1.82
CA PRO A 626 7.88 17.76 1.41
C PRO A 626 9.40 17.70 1.24
N ALA A 627 10.08 18.84 1.21
CA ALA A 627 11.53 18.91 1.10
C ALA A 627 12.20 19.40 2.40
N LEU A 628 11.67 18.99 3.56
CA LEU A 628 12.20 19.38 4.86
C LEU A 628 12.29 18.17 5.80
N VAL A 629 13.43 18.03 6.48
CA VAL A 629 13.59 17.14 7.63
C VAL A 629 13.84 17.98 8.88
N ALA A 630 13.34 17.50 10.03
CA ALA A 630 13.52 18.17 11.31
C ALA A 630 14.08 17.20 12.36
N ALA A 631 15.05 17.69 13.15
CA ALA A 631 15.52 17.05 14.36
C ALA A 631 15.36 18.01 15.54
N VAL A 632 14.94 17.48 16.68
CA VAL A 632 14.78 18.24 17.92
C VAL A 632 15.35 17.46 19.09
N GLY A 633 16.09 18.13 19.94
CA GLY A 633 16.69 17.50 21.12
C GLY A 633 17.89 18.26 21.66
N PRO A 634 18.64 17.66 22.59
CA PRO A 634 19.91 18.20 23.03
C PRO A 634 20.94 18.17 21.90
N ALA A 635 21.97 19.03 22.01
CA ALA A 635 23.13 18.98 21.10
C ALA A 635 23.98 17.75 21.41
N ASP A 636 23.64 16.61 20.83
CA ASP A 636 24.38 15.35 20.98
C ASP A 636 24.65 14.71 19.61
N ASP A 637 25.44 13.64 19.60
CA ASP A 637 25.86 12.94 18.40
C ASP A 637 24.91 11.78 18.00
N VAL A 638 23.85 11.54 18.76
CA VAL A 638 22.93 10.42 18.47
C VAL A 638 22.18 10.65 17.17
N VAL A 639 21.75 11.90 16.96
CA VAL A 639 21.23 12.36 15.67
C VAL A 639 22.19 13.41 15.11
N PRO A 640 23.03 13.08 14.12
CA PRO A 640 24.13 13.94 13.67
C PRO A 640 23.70 15.35 13.26
N LEU A 641 22.46 15.53 12.80
CA LEU A 641 21.91 16.85 12.49
C LEU A 641 21.86 17.79 13.71
N LEU A 642 21.87 17.28 14.94
CA LEU A 642 21.88 18.08 16.18
C LEU A 642 23.30 18.35 16.71
N ALA A 643 24.31 17.63 16.21
CA ALA A 643 25.67 17.71 16.71
C ALA A 643 26.28 19.10 16.53
N ASP A 644 27.11 19.53 17.48
CA ASP A 644 27.88 20.78 17.45
C ASP A 644 27.02 22.07 17.31
N ARG A 645 25.74 22.05 17.72
CA ARG A 645 24.82 23.18 17.65
C ARG A 645 24.42 23.67 19.05
N PRO A 646 25.04 24.74 19.59
CA PRO A 646 24.70 25.25 20.92
C PRO A 646 23.36 25.97 20.96
N GLN A 647 22.70 25.97 22.10
CA GLN A 647 21.62 26.90 22.39
C GLN A 647 22.16 28.34 22.52
N LEU A 648 21.46 29.31 21.97
CA LEU A 648 21.75 30.73 22.15
C LEU A 648 21.03 31.24 23.40
N ASP A 649 21.78 31.85 24.29
CA ASP A 649 21.27 32.47 25.54
C ASP A 649 20.37 31.53 26.39
N GLY A 650 20.61 30.21 26.31
CA GLY A 650 19.85 29.20 27.04
C GLY A 650 18.41 29.01 26.53
N ARG A 651 18.10 29.44 25.31
CA ARG A 651 16.78 29.32 24.64
C ARG A 651 16.82 28.24 23.58
N ALA A 652 15.68 27.69 23.25
CA ALA A 652 15.52 26.82 22.07
C ALA A 652 16.01 27.55 20.82
N THR A 653 16.87 26.92 20.05
CA THR A 653 17.57 27.53 18.91
C THR A 653 17.41 26.68 17.66
N ALA A 654 16.86 27.26 16.60
CA ALA A 654 16.70 26.61 15.32
C ALA A 654 17.85 26.96 14.36
N TYR A 655 18.36 25.94 13.69
CA TYR A 655 19.38 25.99 12.64
C TYR A 655 18.74 25.47 11.35
N VAL A 656 18.60 26.33 10.34
CA VAL A 656 18.12 25.93 9.00
C VAL A 656 19.34 25.75 8.12
N CYS A 657 19.53 24.54 7.62
CA CYS A 657 20.71 24.15 6.86
C CYS A 657 20.36 23.64 5.46
N ARG A 658 21.33 23.67 4.54
CA ARG A 658 21.31 22.97 3.25
C ARG A 658 22.64 22.25 3.12
N ARG A 659 22.61 20.93 2.96
CA ARG A 659 23.82 20.08 2.95
C ARG A 659 24.76 20.40 4.12
N PHE A 660 24.17 20.47 5.33
CA PHE A 660 24.83 20.80 6.59
C PHE A 660 25.49 22.20 6.66
N VAL A 661 25.30 23.06 5.67
CA VAL A 661 25.69 24.47 5.71
C VAL A 661 24.49 25.29 6.22
N CYS A 662 24.61 25.81 7.44
CA CYS A 662 23.50 26.44 8.13
C CYS A 662 23.48 27.96 7.95
N LEU A 663 22.28 28.54 7.91
CA LEU A 663 22.03 29.97 8.04
C LEU A 663 22.34 30.42 9.49
N ASN A 664 22.22 31.71 9.75
CA ASN A 664 22.35 32.22 11.12
C ASN A 664 21.28 31.59 12.02
N PRO A 665 21.65 31.05 13.19
CA PRO A 665 20.68 30.42 14.10
C PRO A 665 19.69 31.44 14.65
N VAL A 666 18.45 31.01 14.86
CA VAL A 666 17.34 31.86 15.31
C VAL A 666 16.62 31.23 16.52
N THR A 667 16.07 32.11 17.38
CA THR A 667 15.33 31.70 18.59
C THR A 667 13.88 32.19 18.57
N GLN A 668 13.44 32.83 17.47
CA GLN A 668 12.09 33.40 17.35
C GLN A 668 11.34 32.71 16.20
N PRO A 669 10.05 32.37 16.39
CA PRO A 669 9.23 31.73 15.36
C PRO A 669 9.18 32.50 14.05
N GLU A 670 9.07 33.83 14.11
CA GLU A 670 8.98 34.68 12.92
C GLU A 670 10.26 34.62 12.08
N ALA A 671 11.42 34.66 12.75
CA ALA A 671 12.71 34.55 12.09
C ALA A 671 12.93 33.16 11.47
N LEU A 672 12.44 32.10 12.11
CA LEU A 672 12.44 30.77 11.54
C LEU A 672 11.54 30.69 10.30
N ALA A 673 10.33 31.25 10.39
CA ALA A 673 9.41 31.29 9.25
C ALA A 673 10.01 32.00 8.03
N GLU A 674 10.70 33.13 8.23
CA GLU A 674 11.42 33.85 7.16
C GLU A 674 12.53 33.01 6.51
N GLN A 675 13.26 32.19 7.28
CA GLN A 675 14.31 31.31 6.74
C GLN A 675 13.74 30.10 5.98
N LEU A 676 12.47 29.79 6.18
CA LEU A 676 11.77 28.67 5.51
C LEU A 676 11.02 29.09 4.24
N LEU A 677 10.93 30.36 3.96
CA LEU A 677 10.46 30.89 2.66
C LEU A 677 11.57 30.70 1.61
#